data_e7f3c63e4a4876c272039d836c6fb476
#
_entry.id   e7f3c63e4a4876c272039d836c6fb476
#
_cell.length_a   1.000
_cell.length_b   1.000
_cell.length_c   1.000
_cell.angle_alpha   90.00
_cell.angle_beta   90.00
_cell.angle_gamma   90.00
#
_symmetry.space_group_name_H-M   'P 1'
#
loop_
_entity.id
_entity.type
_entity.pdbx_description
1 polymer ?
#
loop_
_entity_poly.entity_id
_entity_poly.type
_entity_poly.pdbx_seq_one_letter_code
_entity_poly.pdbx_strand_id
1 'polypeptide(L)'
;MEKIIEHVSSELNKPIKSVENTIKLYNDGATVPFIARYRKEATGGLSEEEIRDIIDSFVYMQNLEKRKEEVIRLIEEQDKLTPELRKSIEEATKLQKVEDIYLPYKKKKKTKADIAIEKGLEPLSDMILQGISKEELYNKATNFITQEVLSIEEAIEGAYLILAQKISENIKIREYLRDNLLKNGITISSLIEKNKELDEKLVYQDYYNLNSVIKSLPAHRILALNRGEKEKILKITLDFEDDKKQEVYKYIYSNTFANSSNTLKEELMSVIIDSYTRLLFPSIENEVRAILKDGAEQEAIGIFSKNLEALLLQPPLYKKTILGLDPGIRTGCKLAVISKDGFFVESDVIYPVKGVHNQSMLEKSKEKLLHYIKKHNVDIIAIGNGTASRETEAFVSENIKGLECKYIIVNEAGASVYSASKLAAEEFPDLDVTVRGTISIARRIQDPLSELVKIDPKSIGVGMYQHDVNQKNLEQELDNTIEKIVNRVGVNVNTASFALLSFVSGVKKNIAKNIVDYRQENGDFKDRKELKKVKGLGDKAFEQMAGFIVIPESNNPFDNTIIHPESYPLAKKILELVDSNEKEFKKDYEDIRQKLRNIGLDKVVSTMKEYGTQTVKDVYEALIKDRRDPRDEYETPILKSDILSIEDLKEGMELEGTVRNVAKFGAFVDIGLKNDAMIHISEISDEFVEDPTKLLTVGQIIKVRVLSIDIQRQRVALTRKDPNYVKPKRENNKKNKKQNSEALKMKKLEDSLIAKGWMKKK
;
A
#
# COMPACT_ATOMS: atom_id res chain seq x y z
N MET A 1 -13.65 16.08 -21.88
CA MET A 1 -13.76 16.34 -20.44
C MET A 1 -15.07 15.81 -19.87
N GLU A 2 -16.21 16.24 -20.39
CA GLU A 2 -17.54 15.84 -19.93
C GLU A 2 -17.73 14.30 -19.93
N LYS A 3 -17.41 13.62 -21.02
CA LYS A 3 -17.45 12.14 -21.13
C LYS A 3 -16.58 11.42 -20.06
N ILE A 4 -15.44 12.01 -19.71
CA ILE A 4 -14.57 11.43 -18.66
C ILE A 4 -15.25 11.58 -17.30
N ILE A 5 -15.83 12.74 -17.00
CA ILE A 5 -16.54 13.01 -15.74
C ILE A 5 -17.74 12.05 -15.59
N GLU A 6 -18.53 11.87 -16.65
CA GLU A 6 -19.65 10.92 -16.67
C GLU A 6 -19.19 9.48 -16.41
N HIS A 7 -18.09 9.08 -17.05
CA HIS A 7 -17.51 7.74 -16.86
C HIS A 7 -17.07 7.52 -15.42
N VAL A 8 -16.26 8.46 -14.87
CA VAL A 8 -15.78 8.40 -13.47
C VAL A 8 -16.94 8.39 -12.47
N SER A 9 -17.97 9.22 -12.71
CA SER A 9 -19.20 9.25 -11.90
C SER A 9 -19.91 7.90 -11.89
N SER A 10 -20.07 7.30 -13.07
CA SER A 10 -20.71 5.99 -13.20
C SER A 10 -19.89 4.85 -12.60
N GLU A 11 -18.57 4.85 -12.83
CA GLU A 11 -17.64 3.84 -12.32
C GLU A 11 -17.62 3.80 -10.78
N LEU A 12 -17.48 4.98 -10.17
CA LEU A 12 -17.36 5.12 -8.70
C LEU A 12 -18.72 5.28 -7.99
N ASN A 13 -19.83 5.31 -8.76
CA ASN A 13 -21.18 5.54 -8.24
C ASN A 13 -21.27 6.81 -7.37
N LYS A 14 -20.71 7.93 -7.89
CA LYS A 14 -20.72 9.23 -7.22
C LYS A 14 -21.51 10.25 -8.03
N PRO A 15 -22.13 11.26 -7.37
CA PRO A 15 -22.84 12.33 -8.08
C PRO A 15 -21.93 13.06 -9.06
N ILE A 16 -22.39 13.28 -10.30
CA ILE A 16 -21.62 13.95 -11.37
C ILE A 16 -21.06 15.29 -10.89
N LYS A 17 -21.86 16.09 -10.18
CA LYS A 17 -21.47 17.40 -9.67
C LYS A 17 -20.32 17.31 -8.64
N SER A 18 -20.34 16.28 -7.80
CA SER A 18 -19.25 16.05 -6.82
C SER A 18 -17.95 15.67 -7.51
N VAL A 19 -18.03 14.82 -8.56
CA VAL A 19 -16.87 14.43 -9.38
C VAL A 19 -16.31 15.64 -10.14
N GLU A 20 -17.19 16.41 -10.80
CA GLU A 20 -16.80 17.62 -11.53
C GLU A 20 -16.09 18.64 -10.63
N ASN A 21 -16.68 18.96 -9.47
CA ASN A 21 -16.09 19.91 -8.54
C ASN A 21 -14.75 19.39 -7.98
N THR A 22 -14.63 18.10 -7.70
CA THR A 22 -13.38 17.48 -7.23
C THR A 22 -12.29 17.64 -8.28
N ILE A 23 -12.57 17.29 -9.53
CA ILE A 23 -11.63 17.40 -10.66
C ILE A 23 -11.24 18.87 -10.89
N LYS A 24 -12.19 19.79 -10.81
CA LYS A 24 -11.92 21.23 -10.93
C LYS A 24 -10.96 21.71 -9.84
N LEU A 25 -11.25 21.41 -8.58
CA LEU A 25 -10.39 21.78 -7.46
C LEU A 25 -8.99 21.20 -7.59
N TYR A 26 -8.88 19.94 -8.01
CA TYR A 26 -7.59 19.27 -8.27
C TYR A 26 -6.82 19.97 -9.40
N ASN A 27 -7.45 20.27 -10.53
CA ASN A 27 -6.83 20.98 -11.65
C ASN A 27 -6.42 22.40 -11.27
N ASP A 28 -7.15 23.05 -10.37
CA ASP A 28 -6.80 24.33 -9.78
C ASP A 28 -5.62 24.20 -8.79
N GLY A 29 -5.11 23.00 -8.55
CA GLY A 29 -3.93 22.69 -7.74
C GLY A 29 -4.23 22.64 -6.24
N ALA A 30 -5.48 22.36 -5.84
CA ALA A 30 -5.81 22.07 -4.46
C ALA A 30 -5.35 20.65 -4.10
N THR A 31 -4.83 20.47 -2.88
CA THR A 31 -4.39 19.17 -2.36
C THR A 31 -5.58 18.34 -1.86
N VAL A 32 -5.42 17.02 -1.83
CA VAL A 32 -6.48 16.09 -1.37
C VAL A 32 -6.91 16.38 0.07
N PRO A 33 -6.00 16.55 1.05
CA PRO A 33 -6.41 16.88 2.43
C PRO A 33 -7.18 18.19 2.53
N PHE A 34 -6.80 19.21 1.76
CA PHE A 34 -7.51 20.49 1.74
C PHE A 34 -8.91 20.36 1.16
N ILE A 35 -9.07 19.65 0.04
CA ILE A 35 -10.38 19.39 -0.57
C ILE A 35 -11.28 18.64 0.41
N ALA A 36 -10.78 17.54 0.98
CA ALA A 36 -11.55 16.68 1.88
C ALA A 36 -12.01 17.39 3.16
N ARG A 37 -11.20 18.32 3.67
CA ARG A 37 -11.50 18.98 4.93
C ARG A 37 -12.23 20.32 4.77
N TYR A 38 -11.82 21.15 3.81
CA TYR A 38 -12.28 22.54 3.71
C TYR A 38 -13.13 22.84 2.48
N ARG A 39 -13.39 21.86 1.61
CA ARG A 39 -14.24 22.03 0.41
C ARG A 39 -15.37 20.97 0.36
N LYS A 40 -15.82 20.51 1.52
CA LYS A 40 -16.88 19.49 1.68
C LYS A 40 -18.19 19.91 1.02
N GLU A 41 -18.60 21.16 1.13
CA GLU A 41 -19.83 21.68 0.47
C GLU A 41 -19.76 21.53 -1.05
N ALA A 42 -18.60 21.78 -1.65
CA ALA A 42 -18.42 21.67 -3.10
C ALA A 42 -18.41 20.20 -3.57
N THR A 43 -17.82 19.30 -2.76
CA THR A 43 -17.66 17.88 -3.12
C THR A 43 -18.81 17.00 -2.65
N GLY A 44 -19.71 17.53 -1.82
CA GLY A 44 -20.79 16.75 -1.19
C GLY A 44 -20.33 15.86 -0.05
N GLY A 45 -19.23 16.23 0.64
CA GLY A 45 -18.73 15.53 1.82
C GLY A 45 -17.90 14.28 1.53
N LEU A 46 -17.26 14.20 0.35
CA LEU A 46 -16.38 13.09 0.00
C LEU A 46 -15.19 12.97 0.97
N SER A 47 -14.84 11.73 1.31
CA SER A 47 -13.64 11.41 2.09
C SER A 47 -12.35 11.58 1.27
N GLU A 48 -11.19 11.60 1.93
CA GLU A 48 -9.90 11.66 1.24
C GLU A 48 -9.70 10.46 0.28
N GLU A 49 -10.14 9.28 0.67
CA GLU A 49 -10.07 8.06 -0.15
C GLU A 49 -10.94 8.20 -1.41
N GLU A 50 -12.18 8.63 -1.25
CA GLU A 50 -13.10 8.86 -2.39
C GLU A 50 -12.59 9.94 -3.34
N ILE A 51 -11.98 11.01 -2.82
CA ILE A 51 -11.35 12.06 -3.63
C ILE A 51 -10.16 11.50 -4.42
N ARG A 52 -9.31 10.67 -3.80
CA ARG A 52 -8.18 10.01 -4.47
C ARG A 52 -8.68 9.06 -5.57
N ASP A 53 -9.67 8.23 -5.27
CA ASP A 53 -10.28 7.34 -6.28
C ASP A 53 -10.79 8.11 -7.49
N ILE A 54 -11.44 9.27 -7.30
CA ILE A 54 -11.90 10.14 -8.39
C ILE A 54 -10.72 10.67 -9.20
N ILE A 55 -9.67 11.15 -8.54
CA ILE A 55 -8.48 11.68 -9.20
C ILE A 55 -7.75 10.59 -9.98
N ASP A 56 -7.57 9.41 -9.41
CA ASP A 56 -6.88 8.28 -10.03
C ASP A 56 -7.64 7.75 -11.24
N SER A 57 -8.97 7.59 -11.12
CA SER A 57 -9.82 7.22 -12.26
C SER A 57 -9.80 8.30 -13.35
N PHE A 58 -9.83 9.58 -12.98
CA PHE A 58 -9.72 10.69 -13.93
C PHE A 58 -8.38 10.68 -14.68
N VAL A 59 -7.26 10.51 -13.98
CA VAL A 59 -5.92 10.44 -14.59
C VAL A 59 -5.79 9.20 -15.47
N TYR A 60 -6.34 8.06 -15.03
CA TYR A 60 -6.40 6.84 -15.86
C TYR A 60 -7.15 7.09 -17.17
N MET A 61 -8.32 7.71 -17.12
CA MET A 61 -9.12 8.01 -18.31
C MET A 61 -8.43 9.00 -19.25
N GLN A 62 -7.75 10.02 -18.70
CA GLN A 62 -6.93 10.92 -19.52
C GLN A 62 -5.81 10.19 -20.26
N ASN A 63 -5.12 9.27 -19.57
CA ASN A 63 -4.06 8.46 -20.18
C ASN A 63 -4.62 7.49 -21.23
N LEU A 64 -5.80 6.92 -20.99
CA LEU A 64 -6.50 6.08 -21.95
C LEU A 64 -6.85 6.87 -23.23
N GLU A 65 -7.41 8.06 -23.11
CA GLU A 65 -7.74 8.88 -24.28
C GLU A 65 -6.49 9.27 -25.09
N LYS A 66 -5.41 9.69 -24.42
CA LYS A 66 -4.11 9.93 -25.09
C LYS A 66 -3.60 8.69 -25.83
N ARG A 67 -3.74 7.52 -25.22
CA ARG A 67 -3.31 6.28 -25.86
C ARG A 67 -4.16 5.90 -27.07
N LYS A 68 -5.49 6.12 -27.00
CA LYS A 68 -6.38 5.96 -28.16
C LYS A 68 -5.96 6.85 -29.33
N GLU A 69 -5.72 8.14 -29.07
CA GLU A 69 -5.25 9.09 -30.07
C GLU A 69 -3.93 8.64 -30.72
N GLU A 70 -2.98 8.19 -29.88
CA GLU A 70 -1.70 7.66 -30.36
C GLU A 70 -1.88 6.43 -31.24
N VAL A 71 -2.71 5.46 -30.82
CA VAL A 71 -2.98 4.23 -31.58
C VAL A 71 -3.68 4.53 -32.90
N ILE A 72 -4.67 5.42 -32.90
CA ILE A 72 -5.35 5.88 -34.13
C ILE A 72 -4.32 6.44 -35.11
N ARG A 73 -3.47 7.36 -34.66
CA ARG A 73 -2.41 7.93 -35.50
C ARG A 73 -1.45 6.87 -36.05
N LEU A 74 -0.98 5.92 -35.22
CA LEU A 74 -0.03 4.87 -35.64
C LEU A 74 -0.64 3.89 -36.66
N ILE A 75 -1.96 3.68 -36.65
CA ILE A 75 -2.66 2.84 -37.63
C ILE A 75 -2.93 3.65 -38.90
N GLU A 76 -3.26 4.93 -38.79
CA GLU A 76 -3.46 5.85 -39.92
C GLU A 76 -2.17 6.05 -40.73
N GLU A 77 -1.01 6.16 -40.06
CA GLU A 77 0.32 6.21 -40.71
C GLU A 77 0.65 4.95 -41.54
N GLN A 78 -0.10 3.85 -41.35
CA GLN A 78 0.02 2.60 -42.11
C GLN A 78 -1.04 2.45 -43.20
N ASP A 79 -1.88 3.46 -43.43
CA ASP A 79 -3.04 3.44 -44.35
C ASP A 79 -4.02 2.28 -44.06
N LYS A 80 -4.13 1.85 -42.80
CA LYS A 80 -4.96 0.70 -42.39
C LYS A 80 -6.15 1.10 -41.49
N LEU A 81 -6.38 2.39 -41.23
CA LEU A 81 -7.44 2.85 -40.36
C LEU A 81 -8.77 2.89 -41.09
N THR A 82 -9.68 1.97 -40.75
CA THR A 82 -11.07 2.00 -41.22
C THR A 82 -11.97 2.76 -40.26
N PRO A 83 -13.17 3.25 -40.74
CA PRO A 83 -14.13 3.91 -39.85
C PRO A 83 -14.60 3.01 -38.68
N GLU A 84 -14.77 1.72 -38.92
CA GLU A 84 -15.18 0.74 -37.91
C GLU A 84 -14.10 0.50 -36.87
N LEU A 85 -12.81 0.47 -37.31
CA LEU A 85 -11.68 0.31 -36.45
C LEU A 85 -11.50 1.55 -35.57
N ARG A 86 -11.59 2.75 -36.14
CA ARG A 86 -11.58 4.02 -35.39
C ARG A 86 -12.67 4.01 -34.31
N LYS A 87 -13.90 3.67 -34.67
CA LYS A 87 -15.01 3.58 -33.73
C LYS A 87 -14.74 2.59 -32.60
N SER A 88 -14.21 1.41 -32.94
CA SER A 88 -13.88 0.37 -31.95
C SER A 88 -12.81 0.84 -30.94
N ILE A 89 -11.82 1.64 -31.38
CA ILE A 89 -10.80 2.23 -30.51
C ILE A 89 -11.42 3.32 -29.63
N GLU A 90 -12.24 4.21 -30.21
CA GLU A 90 -12.89 5.31 -29.49
C GLU A 90 -13.85 4.79 -28.40
N GLU A 91 -14.59 3.71 -28.67
CA GLU A 91 -15.51 3.08 -27.73
C GLU A 91 -14.83 2.21 -26.66
N ALA A 92 -13.53 1.93 -26.78
CA ALA A 92 -12.81 1.15 -25.79
C ALA A 92 -12.76 1.89 -24.44
N THR A 93 -13.17 1.23 -23.37
CA THR A 93 -13.17 1.77 -22.01
C THR A 93 -11.99 1.28 -21.17
N LYS A 94 -11.11 0.44 -21.75
CA LYS A 94 -9.98 -0.17 -21.08
C LYS A 94 -8.74 -0.10 -21.95
N LEU A 95 -7.59 0.18 -21.32
CA LEU A 95 -6.31 0.21 -22.02
C LEU A 95 -5.99 -1.13 -22.70
N GLN A 96 -6.28 -2.26 -22.04
CA GLN A 96 -6.04 -3.59 -22.59
C GLN A 96 -6.80 -3.82 -23.90
N LYS A 97 -8.04 -3.32 -24.00
CA LYS A 97 -8.81 -3.43 -25.23
C LYS A 97 -8.21 -2.62 -26.37
N VAL A 98 -7.69 -1.44 -26.07
CA VAL A 98 -6.96 -0.62 -27.05
C VAL A 98 -5.70 -1.34 -27.55
N GLU A 99 -4.93 -1.95 -26.61
CA GLU A 99 -3.74 -2.72 -26.97
C GLU A 99 -4.06 -3.98 -27.78
N ASP A 100 -5.14 -4.70 -27.44
CA ASP A 100 -5.61 -5.87 -28.20
C ASP A 100 -6.02 -5.49 -29.64
N ILE A 101 -6.71 -4.34 -29.82
CA ILE A 101 -7.06 -3.79 -31.14
C ILE A 101 -5.80 -3.40 -31.92
N TYR A 102 -4.81 -2.80 -31.25
CA TYR A 102 -3.57 -2.34 -31.89
C TYR A 102 -2.61 -3.48 -32.22
N LEU A 103 -2.71 -4.65 -31.57
CA LEU A 103 -1.77 -5.76 -31.66
C LEU A 103 -1.43 -6.20 -33.09
N PRO A 104 -2.38 -6.32 -34.06
CA PRO A 104 -2.08 -6.67 -35.45
C PRO A 104 -1.28 -5.59 -36.19
N TYR A 105 -1.40 -4.32 -35.76
CA TYR A 105 -0.77 -3.15 -36.41
C TYR A 105 0.58 -2.76 -35.80
N LYS A 106 0.93 -3.37 -34.65
CA LYS A 106 2.16 -3.08 -33.93
C LYS A 106 3.38 -3.54 -34.76
N LYS A 107 4.34 -2.64 -34.98
CA LYS A 107 5.59 -3.00 -35.66
C LYS A 107 6.31 -4.12 -34.89
N LYS A 108 6.43 -5.29 -35.51
CA LYS A 108 7.08 -6.51 -34.96
C LYS A 108 8.23 -6.92 -35.85
N LYS A 109 9.10 -7.81 -35.37
CA LYS A 109 9.98 -8.57 -36.25
C LYS A 109 9.12 -9.44 -37.17
N LYS A 110 9.52 -9.59 -38.43
CA LYS A 110 8.82 -10.46 -39.41
C LYS A 110 8.58 -11.84 -38.80
N THR A 111 7.33 -12.24 -38.79
CA THR A 111 6.92 -13.58 -38.38
C THR A 111 6.98 -14.55 -39.55
N LYS A 112 6.90 -15.85 -39.26
CA LYS A 112 6.76 -16.87 -40.32
C LYS A 112 5.46 -16.66 -41.14
N ALA A 113 4.40 -16.17 -40.53
CA ALA A 113 3.16 -15.85 -41.22
C ALA A 113 3.32 -14.62 -42.15
N ASP A 114 4.04 -13.57 -41.72
CA ASP A 114 4.32 -12.41 -42.56
C ASP A 114 5.11 -12.83 -43.83
N ILE A 115 6.07 -13.75 -43.67
CA ILE A 115 6.79 -14.31 -44.81
C ILE A 115 5.85 -15.09 -45.72
N ALA A 116 4.92 -15.86 -45.19
CA ALA A 116 3.94 -16.60 -45.98
C ALA A 116 2.96 -15.64 -46.71
N ILE A 117 2.57 -14.52 -46.11
CA ILE A 117 1.77 -13.47 -46.74
C ILE A 117 2.55 -12.83 -47.90
N GLU A 118 3.84 -12.48 -47.71
CA GLU A 118 4.68 -11.94 -48.76
C GLU A 118 4.85 -12.91 -49.96
N LYS A 119 4.85 -14.22 -49.69
CA LYS A 119 4.83 -15.27 -50.71
C LYS A 119 3.49 -15.42 -51.40
N GLY A 120 2.47 -14.60 -51.04
CA GLY A 120 1.15 -14.59 -51.69
C GLY A 120 0.20 -15.70 -51.22
N LEU A 121 0.41 -16.31 -50.05
CA LEU A 121 -0.37 -17.44 -49.54
C LEU A 121 -1.64 -17.06 -48.79
N GLU A 122 -1.93 -15.76 -48.55
CA GLU A 122 -3.08 -15.29 -47.80
C GLU A 122 -4.42 -15.72 -48.45
N PRO A 123 -4.65 -15.66 -49.81
CA PRO A 123 -5.88 -16.11 -50.40
C PRO A 123 -6.16 -17.60 -50.15
N LEU A 124 -5.12 -18.43 -50.03
CA LEU A 124 -5.27 -19.86 -49.71
C LEU A 124 -5.77 -20.03 -48.28
N SER A 125 -5.28 -19.21 -47.35
CA SER A 125 -5.78 -19.19 -45.95
C SER A 125 -7.25 -18.76 -45.87
N ASP A 126 -7.68 -17.80 -46.70
CA ASP A 126 -9.05 -17.32 -46.73
C ASP A 126 -10.03 -18.34 -47.34
N MET A 127 -9.58 -19.13 -48.33
CA MET A 127 -10.37 -20.25 -48.85
C MET A 127 -10.65 -21.33 -47.79
N ILE A 128 -9.68 -21.59 -46.91
CA ILE A 128 -9.86 -22.52 -45.77
C ILE A 128 -10.95 -22.00 -44.82
N LEU A 129 -10.93 -20.69 -44.51
CA LEU A 129 -11.96 -20.05 -43.67
C LEU A 129 -13.34 -20.08 -44.29
N GLN A 130 -13.44 -20.07 -45.63
CA GLN A 130 -14.70 -20.15 -46.39
C GLN A 130 -15.27 -21.56 -46.49
N GLY A 131 -14.53 -22.60 -46.09
CA GLY A 131 -15.05 -23.96 -45.99
C GLY A 131 -14.65 -24.90 -47.11
N ILE A 132 -13.54 -24.67 -47.78
CA ILE A 132 -13.00 -25.55 -48.82
C ILE A 132 -12.76 -26.97 -48.28
N SER A 133 -13.03 -27.98 -49.11
CA SER A 133 -12.73 -29.39 -48.79
C SER A 133 -11.23 -29.68 -48.86
N LYS A 134 -10.79 -30.78 -48.27
CA LYS A 134 -9.37 -31.20 -48.30
C LYS A 134 -8.87 -31.43 -49.72
N GLU A 135 -9.64 -32.09 -50.55
CA GLU A 135 -9.28 -32.35 -51.96
C GLU A 135 -9.17 -31.03 -52.73
N GLU A 136 -10.15 -30.15 -52.60
CA GLU A 136 -10.13 -28.83 -53.23
C GLU A 136 -8.96 -27.98 -52.76
N LEU A 137 -8.59 -28.05 -51.48
CA LEU A 137 -7.46 -27.33 -50.92
C LEU A 137 -6.16 -27.76 -51.60
N TYR A 138 -5.92 -29.07 -51.74
CA TYR A 138 -4.74 -29.57 -52.43
C TYR A 138 -4.72 -29.18 -53.91
N ASN A 139 -5.86 -29.26 -54.60
CA ASN A 139 -6.00 -28.84 -55.96
C ASN A 139 -5.75 -27.31 -56.13
N LYS A 140 -6.24 -26.47 -55.25
CA LYS A 140 -6.04 -25.02 -55.31
C LYS A 140 -4.63 -24.62 -54.92
N ALA A 141 -3.99 -25.33 -53.98
CA ALA A 141 -2.61 -25.08 -53.53
C ALA A 141 -1.58 -25.22 -54.66
N THR A 142 -1.88 -26.03 -55.72
CA THR A 142 -1.02 -26.12 -56.91
C THR A 142 -0.80 -24.77 -57.63
N ASN A 143 -1.81 -23.88 -57.56
CA ASN A 143 -1.76 -22.55 -58.17
C ASN A 143 -0.85 -21.56 -57.44
N PHE A 144 -0.40 -21.91 -56.21
CA PHE A 144 0.47 -21.09 -55.36
C PHE A 144 1.92 -21.55 -55.42
N ILE A 145 2.28 -22.57 -56.23
CA ILE A 145 3.65 -23.00 -56.44
C ILE A 145 4.38 -21.93 -57.25
N THR A 146 5.46 -21.43 -56.71
CA THR A 146 6.33 -20.39 -57.30
C THR A 146 7.79 -20.75 -57.10
N GLN A 147 8.71 -19.86 -57.50
CA GLN A 147 10.15 -20.03 -57.19
C GLN A 147 10.42 -19.93 -55.68
N GLU A 148 9.52 -19.30 -54.89
CA GLU A 148 9.63 -19.13 -53.45
C GLU A 148 8.79 -20.11 -52.64
N VAL A 149 7.86 -20.85 -53.29
CA VAL A 149 6.99 -21.88 -52.71
C VAL A 149 7.16 -23.15 -53.57
N LEU A 150 7.96 -24.07 -53.09
CA LEU A 150 8.48 -25.19 -53.92
C LEU A 150 7.54 -26.38 -53.97
N SER A 151 6.53 -26.50 -53.07
CA SER A 151 5.62 -27.62 -53.03
C SER A 151 4.24 -27.23 -52.56
N ILE A 152 3.27 -28.13 -52.82
CA ILE A 152 1.87 -27.99 -52.31
C ILE A 152 1.86 -27.96 -50.80
N GLU A 153 2.66 -28.81 -50.16
CA GLU A 153 2.78 -28.90 -48.68
C GLU A 153 3.28 -27.59 -48.12
N GLU A 154 4.29 -26.95 -48.73
CA GLU A 154 4.81 -25.65 -48.31
C GLU A 154 3.76 -24.55 -48.45
N ALA A 155 2.95 -24.57 -49.52
CA ALA A 155 1.85 -23.62 -49.68
C ALA A 155 0.77 -23.79 -48.60
N ILE A 156 0.37 -25.02 -48.27
CA ILE A 156 -0.59 -25.33 -47.24
C ILE A 156 -0.05 -24.99 -45.86
N GLU A 157 1.21 -25.35 -45.56
CA GLU A 157 1.86 -24.98 -44.30
C GLU A 157 1.90 -23.46 -44.12
N GLY A 158 2.27 -22.71 -45.16
CA GLY A 158 2.23 -21.25 -45.15
C GLY A 158 0.83 -20.68 -44.85
N ALA A 159 -0.21 -21.25 -45.46
CA ALA A 159 -1.60 -20.88 -45.16
C ALA A 159 -1.99 -21.19 -43.69
N TYR A 160 -1.55 -22.31 -43.14
CA TYR A 160 -1.77 -22.66 -41.74
C TYR A 160 -1.04 -21.75 -40.78
N LEU A 161 0.19 -21.29 -41.10
CA LEU A 161 0.89 -20.30 -40.30
C LEU A 161 0.16 -18.94 -40.26
N ILE A 162 -0.43 -18.52 -41.40
CA ILE A 162 -1.26 -17.32 -41.48
C ILE A 162 -2.50 -17.48 -40.60
N LEU A 163 -3.19 -18.62 -40.68
CA LEU A 163 -4.36 -18.91 -39.83
C LEU A 163 -4.01 -18.92 -38.34
N ALA A 164 -2.88 -19.53 -37.98
CA ALA A 164 -2.40 -19.55 -36.59
C ALA A 164 -2.16 -18.13 -36.04
N GLN A 165 -1.60 -17.23 -36.88
CA GLN A 165 -1.41 -15.83 -36.50
C GLN A 165 -2.78 -15.10 -36.39
N LYS A 166 -3.69 -15.25 -37.38
CA LYS A 166 -5.04 -14.66 -37.33
C LYS A 166 -5.81 -15.09 -36.06
N ILE A 167 -5.69 -16.35 -35.62
CA ILE A 167 -6.24 -16.84 -34.34
C ILE A 167 -5.63 -16.11 -33.16
N SER A 168 -4.31 -15.99 -33.12
CA SER A 168 -3.59 -15.37 -31.98
C SER A 168 -3.85 -13.88 -31.83
N GLU A 169 -4.24 -13.20 -32.89
CA GLU A 169 -4.56 -11.78 -32.94
C GLU A 169 -6.06 -11.48 -32.79
N ASN A 170 -6.91 -12.52 -32.74
CA ASN A 170 -8.36 -12.35 -32.62
C ASN A 170 -8.76 -11.85 -31.23
N ILE A 171 -9.30 -10.65 -31.17
CA ILE A 171 -9.67 -9.96 -29.93
C ILE A 171 -10.61 -10.79 -29.06
N LYS A 172 -11.66 -11.40 -29.65
CA LYS A 172 -12.65 -12.20 -28.90
C LYS A 172 -12.03 -13.46 -28.28
N ILE A 173 -11.11 -14.11 -29.01
CA ILE A 173 -10.40 -15.28 -28.53
C ILE A 173 -9.44 -14.88 -27.39
N ARG A 174 -8.73 -13.77 -27.52
CA ARG A 174 -7.84 -13.25 -26.48
C ARG A 174 -8.61 -12.88 -25.21
N GLU A 175 -9.68 -12.11 -25.33
CA GLU A 175 -10.55 -11.74 -24.20
C GLU A 175 -11.09 -13.00 -23.48
N TYR A 176 -11.66 -13.95 -24.24
CA TYR A 176 -12.15 -15.19 -23.68
C TYR A 176 -11.08 -15.99 -22.94
N LEU A 177 -9.90 -16.15 -23.55
CA LEU A 177 -8.81 -16.93 -22.97
C LEU A 177 -8.25 -16.28 -21.70
N ARG A 178 -8.08 -14.96 -21.70
CA ARG A 178 -7.64 -14.18 -20.54
C ARG A 178 -8.62 -14.33 -19.38
N ASP A 179 -9.91 -14.11 -19.61
CA ASP A 179 -10.93 -14.20 -18.58
C ASP A 179 -11.09 -15.63 -18.06
N ASN A 180 -10.99 -16.62 -18.95
CA ASN A 180 -11.07 -18.03 -18.57
C ASN A 180 -9.84 -18.47 -17.77
N LEU A 181 -8.63 -18.03 -18.13
CA LEU A 181 -7.41 -18.33 -17.38
C LEU A 181 -7.44 -17.73 -15.98
N LEU A 182 -7.88 -16.49 -15.83
CA LEU A 182 -8.08 -15.86 -14.52
C LEU A 182 -9.10 -16.60 -13.65
N LYS A 183 -10.15 -17.17 -14.26
CA LYS A 183 -11.27 -17.79 -13.56
C LYS A 183 -11.04 -19.27 -13.21
N ASN A 184 -10.51 -20.00 -14.15
CA ASN A 184 -10.43 -21.47 -14.13
C ASN A 184 -9.00 -22.01 -14.28
N GLY A 185 -8.02 -21.14 -14.51
CA GLY A 185 -6.63 -21.56 -14.65
C GLY A 185 -6.00 -22.02 -13.34
N ILE A 186 -4.90 -22.74 -13.47
CA ILE A 186 -4.07 -23.24 -12.38
C ILE A 186 -2.68 -22.62 -12.45
N THR A 187 -2.09 -22.38 -11.29
CA THR A 187 -0.69 -22.02 -11.13
C THR A 187 0.08 -23.26 -10.70
N ILE A 188 1.12 -23.58 -11.46
CA ILE A 188 2.02 -24.68 -11.19
C ILE A 188 3.38 -24.09 -10.82
N SER A 189 3.89 -24.45 -9.65
CA SER A 189 5.24 -24.08 -9.22
C SER A 189 6.05 -25.35 -8.94
N SER A 190 7.30 -25.36 -9.39
CA SER A 190 8.24 -26.45 -9.16
C SER A 190 9.62 -25.93 -8.77
N LEU A 191 10.32 -26.68 -7.93
CA LEU A 191 11.71 -26.41 -7.58
C LEU A 191 12.62 -26.58 -8.82
N ILE A 192 13.54 -25.64 -9.01
CA ILE A 192 14.66 -25.81 -9.93
C ILE A 192 15.75 -26.58 -9.18
N GLU A 193 15.80 -27.91 -9.33
CA GLU A 193 16.62 -28.81 -8.50
C GLU A 193 18.10 -28.41 -8.41
N LYS A 194 18.68 -27.89 -9.50
CA LYS A 194 20.08 -27.42 -9.50
C LYS A 194 20.34 -26.20 -8.61
N ASN A 195 19.29 -25.52 -8.19
CA ASN A 195 19.34 -24.27 -7.41
C ASN A 195 18.79 -24.47 -5.99
N LYS A 196 18.52 -25.69 -5.58
CA LYS A 196 17.97 -26.02 -4.25
C LYS A 196 18.82 -25.48 -3.10
N GLU A 197 20.13 -25.49 -3.27
CA GLU A 197 21.09 -24.99 -2.25
C GLU A 197 20.98 -23.47 -2.03
N LEU A 198 20.38 -22.72 -2.96
CA LEU A 198 20.13 -21.29 -2.76
C LEU A 198 19.04 -21.00 -1.74
N ASP A 199 18.16 -21.95 -1.44
CA ASP A 199 17.14 -21.84 -0.40
C ASP A 199 17.58 -22.50 0.91
N GLU A 200 18.73 -22.07 1.47
CA GLU A 200 19.32 -22.62 2.71
C GLU A 200 18.32 -22.60 3.89
N LYS A 201 17.45 -21.59 3.93
CA LYS A 201 16.46 -21.41 5.01
C LYS A 201 15.11 -22.06 4.72
N LEU A 202 14.98 -22.78 3.62
CA LEU A 202 13.75 -23.42 3.16
C LEU A 202 12.53 -22.49 3.11
N VAL A 203 12.76 -21.24 2.68
CA VAL A 203 11.74 -20.18 2.61
C VAL A 203 10.65 -20.52 1.60
N TYR A 204 11.03 -21.23 0.51
CA TYR A 204 10.13 -21.59 -0.58
C TYR A 204 9.65 -23.03 -0.55
N GLN A 205 9.92 -23.78 0.53
CA GLN A 205 9.58 -25.20 0.63
C GLN A 205 8.11 -25.53 0.32
N ASP A 206 7.19 -24.67 0.77
CA ASP A 206 5.74 -24.85 0.54
C ASP A 206 5.34 -24.64 -0.94
N TYR A 207 6.24 -24.14 -1.76
CA TYR A 207 6.04 -23.85 -3.18
C TYR A 207 6.82 -24.78 -4.11
N TYR A 208 7.62 -25.71 -3.59
CA TYR A 208 8.43 -26.62 -4.41
C TYR A 208 7.61 -27.55 -5.31
N ASN A 209 6.37 -27.81 -4.93
CA ASN A 209 5.44 -28.61 -5.72
C ASN A 209 4.01 -28.12 -5.47
N LEU A 210 3.73 -26.89 -5.93
CA LEU A 210 2.42 -26.26 -5.77
C LEU A 210 1.61 -26.44 -7.05
N ASN A 211 0.37 -26.92 -6.90
CA ASN A 211 -0.67 -26.84 -7.91
C ASN A 211 -1.91 -26.21 -7.27
N SER A 212 -2.30 -25.03 -7.73
CA SER A 212 -3.41 -24.28 -7.13
C SER A 212 -4.18 -23.49 -8.15
N VAL A 213 -5.49 -23.42 -7.98
CA VAL A 213 -6.36 -22.59 -8.83
C VAL A 213 -5.97 -21.12 -8.65
N ILE A 214 -5.74 -20.40 -9.77
CA ILE A 214 -5.29 -19.00 -9.79
C ILE A 214 -6.18 -18.12 -8.89
N LYS A 215 -7.48 -18.25 -9.03
CA LYS A 215 -8.46 -17.47 -8.28
C LYS A 215 -8.36 -17.63 -6.75
N SER A 216 -7.83 -18.75 -6.26
CA SER A 216 -7.71 -19.04 -4.83
C SER A 216 -6.38 -18.58 -4.22
N LEU A 217 -5.44 -18.10 -5.04
CA LEU A 217 -4.13 -17.64 -4.56
C LEU A 217 -4.24 -16.26 -3.89
N PRO A 218 -3.89 -16.15 -2.60
CA PRO A 218 -3.84 -14.84 -1.94
C PRO A 218 -2.60 -14.06 -2.39
N ALA A 219 -2.66 -12.73 -2.28
CA ALA A 219 -1.63 -11.81 -2.73
C ALA A 219 -0.22 -12.16 -2.22
N HIS A 220 -0.07 -12.50 -0.94
CA HIS A 220 1.24 -12.83 -0.37
C HIS A 220 1.88 -14.08 -1.00
N ARG A 221 1.07 -15.07 -1.45
CA ARG A 221 1.59 -16.24 -2.18
C ARG A 221 2.03 -15.88 -3.58
N ILE A 222 1.29 -14.99 -4.26
CA ILE A 222 1.68 -14.49 -5.59
C ILE A 222 3.02 -13.75 -5.49
N LEU A 223 3.20 -12.89 -4.48
CA LEU A 223 4.46 -12.18 -4.26
C LEU A 223 5.60 -13.14 -3.90
N ALA A 224 5.35 -14.15 -3.04
CA ALA A 224 6.33 -15.18 -2.71
C ALA A 224 6.78 -15.99 -3.92
N LEU A 225 5.84 -16.43 -4.75
CA LEU A 225 6.11 -17.14 -6.01
C LEU A 225 6.97 -16.29 -6.95
N ASN A 226 6.58 -15.03 -7.18
CA ASN A 226 7.32 -14.11 -8.04
C ASN A 226 8.75 -13.86 -7.53
N ARG A 227 8.95 -13.75 -6.20
CA ARG A 227 10.28 -13.65 -5.59
C ARG A 227 11.09 -14.92 -5.82
N GLY A 228 10.53 -16.11 -5.55
CA GLY A 228 11.21 -17.38 -5.75
C GLY A 228 11.63 -17.63 -7.21
N GLU A 229 10.82 -17.16 -8.18
CA GLU A 229 11.17 -17.19 -9.59
C GLU A 229 12.30 -16.21 -9.93
N LYS A 230 12.24 -14.98 -9.41
CA LYS A 230 13.30 -13.95 -9.57
C LYS A 230 14.62 -14.42 -8.99
N GLU A 231 14.60 -15.12 -7.87
CA GLU A 231 15.78 -15.73 -7.23
C GLU A 231 16.21 -17.05 -7.91
N LYS A 232 15.50 -17.49 -8.97
CA LYS A 232 15.76 -18.69 -9.74
C LYS A 232 15.67 -20.00 -8.92
N ILE A 233 14.94 -19.99 -7.82
CA ILE A 233 14.67 -21.15 -7.00
C ILE A 233 13.47 -21.90 -7.54
N LEU A 234 12.42 -21.19 -7.94
CA LEU A 234 11.17 -21.71 -8.46
C LEU A 234 11.06 -21.51 -9.98
N LYS A 235 10.39 -22.43 -10.64
CA LYS A 235 9.84 -22.29 -11.98
C LYS A 235 8.32 -22.23 -11.87
N ILE A 236 7.71 -21.16 -12.42
CA ILE A 236 6.26 -20.93 -12.35
C ILE A 236 5.68 -20.92 -13.74
N THR A 237 4.56 -21.61 -13.91
CA THR A 237 3.77 -21.63 -15.14
C THR A 237 2.29 -21.53 -14.79
N LEU A 238 1.52 -20.89 -15.65
CA LEU A 238 0.08 -20.98 -15.62
C LEU A 238 -0.36 -22.03 -16.65
N ASP A 239 -1.45 -22.72 -16.39
CA ASP A 239 -2.04 -23.67 -17.34
C ASP A 239 -3.54 -23.85 -17.04
N PHE A 240 -4.19 -24.69 -17.81
CA PHE A 240 -5.51 -25.24 -17.52
C PHE A 240 -5.42 -26.73 -17.22
N GLU A 241 -6.38 -27.25 -16.47
CA GLU A 241 -6.61 -28.69 -16.44
C GLU A 241 -7.01 -29.17 -17.83
N ASP A 242 -6.71 -30.45 -18.16
CA ASP A 242 -6.82 -30.98 -19.54
C ASP A 242 -8.24 -30.88 -20.14
N ASP A 243 -9.27 -31.10 -19.33
CA ASP A 243 -10.67 -30.93 -19.73
C ASP A 243 -10.99 -29.47 -20.12
N LYS A 244 -10.50 -28.51 -19.34
CA LYS A 244 -10.67 -27.08 -19.61
C LYS A 244 -9.87 -26.64 -20.84
N LYS A 245 -8.70 -27.20 -21.06
CA LYS A 245 -7.91 -26.97 -22.28
C LYS A 245 -8.67 -27.40 -23.52
N GLN A 246 -9.35 -28.56 -23.46
CA GLN A 246 -10.21 -29.01 -24.57
C GLN A 246 -11.41 -28.08 -24.80
N GLU A 247 -12.01 -27.52 -23.75
CA GLU A 247 -13.06 -26.50 -23.90
C GLU A 247 -12.53 -25.25 -24.62
N VAL A 248 -11.33 -24.81 -24.31
CA VAL A 248 -10.67 -23.67 -24.98
C VAL A 248 -10.48 -23.97 -26.48
N TYR A 249 -9.95 -25.14 -26.84
CA TYR A 249 -9.77 -25.53 -28.24
C TYR A 249 -11.09 -25.57 -29.02
N LYS A 250 -12.15 -26.10 -28.40
CA LYS A 250 -13.49 -26.10 -28.98
C LYS A 250 -14.02 -24.68 -29.21
N TYR A 251 -13.78 -23.79 -28.25
CA TYR A 251 -14.18 -22.37 -28.38
C TYR A 251 -13.43 -21.69 -29.53
N ILE A 252 -12.11 -21.88 -29.64
CA ILE A 252 -11.31 -21.35 -30.75
C ILE A 252 -11.84 -21.90 -32.09
N TYR A 253 -12.08 -23.20 -32.17
CA TYR A 253 -12.61 -23.84 -33.39
C TYR A 253 -13.94 -23.23 -33.82
N SER A 254 -14.90 -23.12 -32.90
CA SER A 254 -16.23 -22.60 -33.18
C SER A 254 -16.25 -21.12 -33.59
N ASN A 255 -15.30 -20.34 -33.12
CA ASN A 255 -15.19 -18.91 -33.42
C ASN A 255 -14.33 -18.58 -34.67
N THR A 256 -13.51 -19.55 -35.12
CA THR A 256 -12.65 -19.35 -36.30
C THR A 256 -13.12 -20.16 -37.51
N PHE A 257 -13.50 -21.41 -37.28
CA PHE A 257 -13.75 -22.40 -38.33
C PHE A 257 -15.20 -22.90 -38.38
N ALA A 258 -16.17 -22.07 -37.98
CA ALA A 258 -17.59 -22.43 -37.99
C ALA A 258 -18.09 -22.92 -39.34
N ASN A 259 -17.55 -22.37 -40.44
CA ASN A 259 -17.94 -22.70 -41.80
C ASN A 259 -16.99 -23.71 -42.48
N SER A 260 -15.99 -24.23 -41.76
CA SER A 260 -14.98 -25.11 -42.34
C SER A 260 -15.53 -26.50 -42.65
N SER A 261 -14.96 -27.14 -43.68
CA SER A 261 -15.30 -28.51 -44.05
C SER A 261 -14.85 -29.51 -42.95
N ASN A 262 -15.71 -30.48 -42.66
CA ASN A 262 -15.40 -31.58 -41.75
C ASN A 262 -14.15 -32.40 -42.21
N THR A 263 -13.81 -32.36 -43.50
CA THR A 263 -12.67 -33.08 -44.07
C THR A 263 -11.31 -32.50 -43.64
N LEU A 264 -11.29 -31.25 -43.13
CA LEU A 264 -10.09 -30.57 -42.64
C LEU A 264 -10.03 -30.47 -41.12
N LYS A 265 -10.92 -31.12 -40.40
CA LYS A 265 -11.09 -30.93 -38.96
C LYS A 265 -9.84 -31.26 -38.15
N GLU A 266 -9.11 -32.32 -38.50
CA GLU A 266 -7.87 -32.75 -37.80
C GLU A 266 -6.74 -31.76 -38.03
N GLU A 267 -6.56 -31.31 -39.28
CA GLU A 267 -5.54 -30.34 -39.66
C GLU A 267 -5.80 -28.98 -38.98
N LEU A 268 -7.05 -28.53 -39.00
CA LEU A 268 -7.44 -27.28 -38.36
C LEU A 268 -7.31 -27.33 -36.83
N MET A 269 -7.54 -28.50 -36.24
CA MET A 269 -7.25 -28.70 -34.82
C MET A 269 -5.74 -28.59 -34.54
N SER A 270 -4.88 -29.13 -35.43
CA SER A 270 -3.44 -28.96 -35.32
C SER A 270 -3.00 -27.48 -35.43
N VAL A 271 -3.64 -26.71 -36.34
CA VAL A 271 -3.43 -25.24 -36.45
C VAL A 271 -3.80 -24.52 -35.17
N ILE A 272 -4.92 -24.91 -34.55
CA ILE A 272 -5.35 -24.34 -33.24
C ILE A 272 -4.33 -24.62 -32.16
N ILE A 273 -3.85 -25.87 -32.08
CA ILE A 273 -2.86 -26.29 -31.09
C ILE A 273 -1.55 -25.52 -31.29
N ASP A 274 -1.08 -25.38 -32.54
CA ASP A 274 0.11 -24.55 -32.85
C ASP A 274 -0.06 -23.09 -32.45
N SER A 275 -1.18 -22.47 -32.88
CA SER A 275 -1.50 -21.10 -32.50
C SER A 275 -1.56 -20.92 -30.99
N TYR A 276 -2.23 -21.83 -30.29
CA TYR A 276 -2.36 -21.78 -28.84
C TYR A 276 -1.00 -21.90 -28.16
N THR A 277 -0.22 -22.94 -28.47
CA THR A 277 1.01 -23.23 -27.73
C THR A 277 2.14 -22.29 -28.04
N ARG A 278 2.28 -21.84 -29.29
CA ARG A 278 3.40 -21.02 -29.77
C ARG A 278 3.14 -19.52 -29.70
N LEU A 279 1.92 -19.06 -29.93
CA LEU A 279 1.60 -17.64 -30.07
C LEU A 279 0.67 -17.11 -29.01
N LEU A 280 -0.52 -17.71 -28.86
CA LEU A 280 -1.62 -17.16 -28.09
C LEU A 280 -1.39 -17.32 -26.57
N PHE A 281 -1.20 -18.56 -26.11
CA PHE A 281 -1.12 -18.85 -24.68
C PHE A 281 0.08 -18.19 -23.99
N PRO A 282 1.32 -18.18 -24.55
CA PRO A 282 2.44 -17.49 -23.92
C PRO A 282 2.20 -15.97 -23.77
N SER A 283 1.51 -15.35 -24.72
CA SER A 283 1.13 -13.94 -24.63
C SER A 283 0.10 -13.71 -23.52
N ILE A 284 -0.97 -14.53 -23.48
CA ILE A 284 -2.00 -14.42 -22.47
C ILE A 284 -1.50 -14.79 -21.09
N GLU A 285 -0.63 -15.78 -20.96
CA GLU A 285 0.03 -16.14 -19.69
C GLU A 285 0.77 -14.93 -19.12
N ASN A 286 1.58 -14.24 -19.92
CA ASN A 286 2.30 -13.04 -19.50
C ASN A 286 1.34 -11.91 -19.06
N GLU A 287 0.26 -11.71 -19.80
CA GLU A 287 -0.76 -10.72 -19.45
C GLU A 287 -1.44 -11.06 -18.12
N VAL A 288 -1.87 -12.31 -17.95
CA VAL A 288 -2.51 -12.76 -16.70
C VAL A 288 -1.54 -12.69 -15.53
N ARG A 289 -0.28 -13.07 -15.71
CA ARG A 289 0.75 -12.92 -14.67
C ARG A 289 0.96 -11.45 -14.28
N ALA A 290 0.96 -10.55 -15.24
CA ALA A 290 1.05 -9.11 -14.97
C ALA A 290 -0.16 -8.61 -14.17
N ILE A 291 -1.37 -9.04 -14.53
CA ILE A 291 -2.62 -8.74 -13.83
C ILE A 291 -2.57 -9.22 -12.38
N LEU A 292 -2.19 -10.48 -12.17
CA LEU A 292 -2.10 -11.08 -10.84
C LEU A 292 -1.07 -10.37 -9.97
N LYS A 293 0.08 -10.04 -10.56
CA LYS A 293 1.15 -9.31 -9.89
C LYS A 293 0.69 -7.92 -9.47
N ASP A 294 0.10 -7.14 -10.39
CA ASP A 294 -0.38 -5.80 -10.09
C ASP A 294 -1.43 -5.80 -8.96
N GLY A 295 -2.42 -6.71 -9.04
CA GLY A 295 -3.42 -6.86 -7.99
C GLY A 295 -2.82 -7.24 -6.63
N ALA A 296 -1.82 -8.14 -6.61
CA ALA A 296 -1.14 -8.55 -5.39
C ALA A 296 -0.29 -7.42 -4.80
N GLU A 297 0.39 -6.64 -5.64
CA GLU A 297 1.17 -5.47 -5.23
C GLU A 297 0.28 -4.39 -4.62
N GLN A 298 -0.85 -4.04 -5.26
CA GLN A 298 -1.79 -3.04 -4.75
C GLN A 298 -2.38 -3.45 -3.39
N GLU A 299 -2.75 -4.73 -3.23
CA GLU A 299 -3.25 -5.25 -1.96
C GLU A 299 -2.18 -5.17 -0.86
N ALA A 300 -0.94 -5.53 -1.16
CA ALA A 300 0.17 -5.46 -0.21
C ALA A 300 0.50 -4.00 0.17
N ILE A 301 0.58 -3.10 -0.81
CA ILE A 301 0.83 -1.66 -0.59
C ILE A 301 -0.26 -1.06 0.31
N GLY A 302 -1.54 -1.41 0.10
CA GLY A 302 -2.63 -0.96 0.97
C GLY A 302 -2.48 -1.42 2.43
N ILE A 303 -1.94 -2.62 2.67
CA ILE A 303 -1.62 -3.09 4.02
C ILE A 303 -0.43 -2.33 4.60
N PHE A 304 0.61 -2.08 3.79
CA PHE A 304 1.78 -1.31 4.23
C PHE A 304 1.42 0.12 4.61
N SER A 305 0.53 0.76 3.85
CA SER A 305 -0.07 2.06 4.16
C SER A 305 -0.74 2.05 5.54
N LYS A 306 -1.59 1.05 5.84
CA LYS A 306 -2.24 0.90 7.15
C LYS A 306 -1.24 0.66 8.29
N ASN A 307 -0.22 -0.15 8.06
CA ASN A 307 0.83 -0.39 9.04
C ASN A 307 1.63 0.89 9.33
N LEU A 308 1.96 1.68 8.30
CA LEU A 308 2.60 2.98 8.46
C LEU A 308 1.70 3.97 9.21
N GLU A 309 0.41 4.06 8.85
CA GLU A 309 -0.57 4.91 9.56
C GLU A 309 -0.59 4.59 11.05
N ALA A 310 -0.63 3.30 11.42
CA ALA A 310 -0.62 2.87 12.81
C ALA A 310 0.70 3.23 13.53
N LEU A 311 1.85 3.13 12.87
CA LEU A 311 3.14 3.55 13.44
C LEU A 311 3.19 5.06 13.70
N LEU A 312 2.68 5.87 12.76
CA LEU A 312 2.69 7.32 12.86
C LEU A 312 1.69 7.85 13.90
N LEU A 313 0.61 7.10 14.15
CA LEU A 313 -0.42 7.44 15.13
C LEU A 313 -0.13 6.90 16.54
N GLN A 314 1.02 6.27 16.76
CA GLN A 314 1.40 5.87 18.12
C GLN A 314 1.46 7.09 19.06
N PRO A 315 0.92 6.96 20.31
CA PRO A 315 0.94 8.05 21.27
C PRO A 315 2.37 8.48 21.60
N PRO A 316 2.68 9.76 21.56
CA PRO A 316 3.97 10.27 21.97
C PRO A 316 4.13 10.24 23.49
N LEU A 317 5.33 9.94 23.96
CA LEU A 317 5.67 10.02 25.38
C LEU A 317 6.39 11.35 25.66
N TYR A 318 5.62 12.42 25.65
CA TYR A 318 6.14 13.77 25.89
C TYR A 318 6.74 13.95 27.29
N LYS A 319 7.65 14.92 27.41
CA LYS A 319 8.28 15.36 28.68
C LYS A 319 8.99 14.24 29.44
N LYS A 320 9.55 13.25 28.73
CA LYS A 320 10.37 12.17 29.29
C LYS A 320 11.83 12.33 28.89
N THR A 321 12.74 12.13 29.84
CA THR A 321 14.17 11.99 29.54
C THR A 321 14.40 10.56 29.07
N ILE A 322 14.96 10.40 27.87
CA ILE A 322 15.14 9.07 27.26
C ILE A 322 16.61 8.79 27.00
N LEU A 323 17.03 7.58 27.38
CA LEU A 323 18.34 7.02 27.08
C LEU A 323 18.18 6.08 25.87
N GLY A 324 18.64 6.49 24.71
CA GLY A 324 18.69 5.64 23.51
C GLY A 324 19.88 4.69 23.56
N LEU A 325 19.67 3.45 23.17
CA LEU A 325 20.68 2.43 22.98
C LEU A 325 20.58 1.86 21.57
N ASP A 326 21.67 1.95 20.80
CA ASP A 326 21.82 1.33 19.47
C ASP A 326 22.74 0.11 19.62
N PRO A 327 22.20 -1.12 19.64
CA PRO A 327 22.95 -2.33 19.95
C PRO A 327 24.01 -2.66 18.91
N GLY A 328 25.21 -3.05 19.33
CA GLY A 328 26.28 -3.51 18.45
C GLY A 328 27.19 -4.53 19.13
N ILE A 329 27.48 -5.64 18.44
CA ILE A 329 28.27 -6.74 19.02
C ILE A 329 29.75 -6.34 19.21
N ARG A 330 30.43 -5.97 18.11
CA ARG A 330 31.88 -5.70 18.14
C ARG A 330 32.21 -4.25 18.43
N THR A 331 31.44 -3.32 17.92
CA THR A 331 31.67 -1.88 18.05
C THR A 331 31.14 -1.30 19.36
N GLY A 332 30.50 -2.12 20.19
CA GLY A 332 29.79 -1.71 21.40
C GLY A 332 28.42 -1.12 21.09
N CYS A 333 27.60 -1.02 22.11
CA CYS A 333 26.28 -0.37 22.07
C CYS A 333 26.47 1.14 22.28
N LYS A 334 25.98 1.93 21.30
CA LYS A 334 26.01 3.40 21.40
C LYS A 334 24.89 3.86 22.31
N LEU A 335 25.21 4.84 23.13
CA LEU A 335 24.33 5.42 24.14
C LEU A 335 24.16 6.90 23.83
N ALA A 336 22.92 7.40 23.83
CA ALA A 336 22.62 8.82 23.70
C ALA A 336 21.48 9.22 24.63
N VAL A 337 21.68 10.29 25.40
CA VAL A 337 20.67 10.88 26.27
C VAL A 337 19.98 12.02 25.51
N ILE A 338 18.65 12.02 25.49
CA ILE A 338 17.83 13.14 25.03
C ILE A 338 17.03 13.71 26.19
N SER A 339 16.92 15.05 26.22
CA SER A 339 16.20 15.78 27.25
C SER A 339 14.66 15.59 27.08
N LYS A 340 13.91 16.09 28.05
CA LYS A 340 12.42 16.11 28.01
C LYS A 340 11.85 16.85 26.79
N ASP A 341 12.63 17.76 26.21
CA ASP A 341 12.26 18.55 25.04
C ASP A 341 12.88 18.00 23.73
N GLY A 342 13.49 16.81 23.78
CA GLY A 342 14.07 16.14 22.60
C GLY A 342 15.45 16.62 22.17
N PHE A 343 16.13 17.48 22.97
CA PHE A 343 17.49 17.91 22.67
C PHE A 343 18.51 16.84 23.06
N PHE A 344 19.53 16.68 22.23
CA PHE A 344 20.69 15.86 22.55
C PHE A 344 21.43 16.45 23.75
N VAL A 345 21.78 15.59 24.70
CA VAL A 345 22.49 16.00 25.93
C VAL A 345 23.92 15.46 25.95
N GLU A 346 24.07 14.15 25.83
CA GLU A 346 25.37 13.47 25.98
C GLU A 346 25.33 12.09 25.30
N SER A 347 26.48 11.57 24.89
CA SER A 347 26.61 10.23 24.31
C SER A 347 27.84 9.50 24.81
N ASP A 348 27.80 8.16 24.82
CA ASP A 348 28.91 7.28 25.20
C ASP A 348 28.76 5.92 24.52
N VAL A 349 29.63 4.98 24.84
CA VAL A 349 29.62 3.60 24.38
C VAL A 349 29.74 2.65 25.57
N ILE A 350 28.86 1.62 25.56
CA ILE A 350 28.91 0.50 26.51
C ILE A 350 29.09 -0.83 25.77
N TYR A 351 29.57 -1.84 26.47
CA TYR A 351 29.86 -3.16 25.90
C TYR A 351 29.07 -4.25 26.64
N PRO A 352 27.76 -4.40 26.38
CA PRO A 352 26.87 -5.20 27.21
C PRO A 352 26.85 -6.70 26.87
N VAL A 353 27.53 -7.15 25.79
CA VAL A 353 27.35 -8.51 25.25
C VAL A 353 28.23 -9.51 26.00
N LYS A 354 27.60 -10.37 26.82
CA LYS A 354 28.26 -11.48 27.54
C LYS A 354 28.84 -12.50 26.52
N GLY A 355 30.02 -13.03 26.82
CA GLY A 355 30.71 -14.00 25.95
C GLY A 355 31.54 -13.40 24.80
N VAL A 356 31.28 -12.15 24.44
CA VAL A 356 32.08 -11.38 23.49
C VAL A 356 33.06 -10.44 24.25
N HIS A 357 32.55 -9.77 25.29
CA HIS A 357 33.31 -8.84 26.11
C HIS A 357 33.71 -9.49 27.44
N ASN A 358 34.88 -9.12 27.97
CA ASN A 358 35.37 -9.65 29.24
C ASN A 358 34.60 -9.03 30.43
N GLN A 359 34.71 -9.68 31.62
CA GLN A 359 33.95 -9.30 32.79
C GLN A 359 34.23 -7.84 33.23
N SER A 360 35.46 -7.36 33.10
CA SER A 360 35.82 -5.97 33.46
C SER A 360 35.11 -4.95 32.55
N MET A 361 34.93 -5.27 31.24
CA MET A 361 34.20 -4.38 30.34
C MET A 361 32.70 -4.39 30.65
N LEU A 362 32.15 -5.53 31.04
CA LEU A 362 30.74 -5.63 31.46
C LEU A 362 30.47 -4.81 32.73
N GLU A 363 31.35 -4.90 33.73
CA GLU A 363 31.25 -4.11 34.98
C GLU A 363 31.34 -2.61 34.71
N LYS A 364 32.33 -2.17 33.92
CA LYS A 364 32.43 -0.76 33.52
C LYS A 364 31.18 -0.29 32.74
N SER A 365 30.61 -1.15 31.90
CA SER A 365 29.37 -0.84 31.16
C SER A 365 28.18 -0.69 32.09
N LYS A 366 28.08 -1.51 33.12
CA LYS A 366 27.10 -1.39 34.19
C LYS A 366 27.24 -0.07 34.95
N GLU A 367 28.45 0.26 35.38
CA GLU A 367 28.72 1.51 36.08
C GLU A 367 28.32 2.72 35.24
N LYS A 368 28.71 2.74 33.96
CA LYS A 368 28.33 3.78 33.02
C LYS A 368 26.80 3.87 32.88
N LEU A 369 26.10 2.76 32.59
CA LEU A 369 24.66 2.75 32.46
C LEU A 369 23.96 3.36 33.67
N LEU A 370 24.32 2.91 34.88
CA LEU A 370 23.75 3.41 36.11
C LEU A 370 24.12 4.88 36.39
N HIS A 371 25.31 5.30 35.99
CA HIS A 371 25.74 6.70 36.08
C HIS A 371 24.87 7.60 35.24
N TYR A 372 24.63 7.24 33.95
CA TYR A 372 23.79 8.04 33.04
C TYR A 372 22.35 8.08 33.51
N ILE A 373 21.77 6.97 33.98
CA ILE A 373 20.41 6.92 34.52
C ILE A 373 20.25 7.91 35.69
N LYS A 374 21.19 7.90 36.64
CA LYS A 374 21.15 8.79 37.82
C LYS A 374 21.45 10.25 37.47
N LYS A 375 22.51 10.51 36.67
CA LYS A 375 22.97 11.85 36.31
C LYS A 375 21.85 12.65 35.60
N HIS A 376 21.10 12.01 34.72
CA HIS A 376 20.10 12.67 33.90
C HIS A 376 18.67 12.40 34.32
N ASN A 377 18.42 11.66 35.40
CA ASN A 377 17.07 11.23 35.83
C ASN A 377 16.30 10.59 34.67
N VAL A 378 16.88 9.55 34.06
CA VAL A 378 16.32 8.88 32.91
C VAL A 378 14.99 8.20 33.26
N ASP A 379 13.92 8.55 32.56
CA ASP A 379 12.61 7.94 32.75
C ASP A 379 12.51 6.60 31.98
N ILE A 380 13.04 6.56 30.72
CA ILE A 380 12.88 5.43 29.80
C ILE A 380 14.19 5.13 29.08
N ILE A 381 14.49 3.85 28.91
CA ILE A 381 15.58 3.36 28.05
C ILE A 381 14.97 2.81 26.77
N ALA A 382 15.32 3.40 25.62
CA ALA A 382 14.88 2.98 24.29
C ALA A 382 15.98 2.12 23.64
N ILE A 383 15.73 0.82 23.43
CA ILE A 383 16.70 -0.13 22.88
C ILE A 383 16.28 -0.45 21.43
N GLY A 384 17.18 -0.20 20.47
CA GLY A 384 16.96 -0.59 19.06
C GLY A 384 16.81 -2.11 18.93
N ASN A 385 16.00 -2.56 17.97
CA ASN A 385 15.68 -3.98 17.76
C ASN A 385 16.63 -4.69 16.77
N GLY A 386 17.78 -4.14 16.49
CA GLY A 386 18.77 -4.70 15.58
C GLY A 386 19.65 -5.80 16.18
N THR A 387 20.83 -5.96 15.59
CA THR A 387 21.81 -6.97 16.02
C THR A 387 22.24 -6.73 17.45
N ALA A 388 22.29 -7.77 18.30
CA ALA A 388 22.57 -7.70 19.74
C ALA A 388 21.52 -7.00 20.61
N SER A 389 20.32 -6.76 20.07
CA SER A 389 19.21 -6.17 20.85
C SER A 389 18.89 -6.98 22.09
N ARG A 390 18.83 -8.32 21.99
CA ARG A 390 18.48 -9.22 23.09
C ARG A 390 19.54 -9.28 24.19
N GLU A 391 20.81 -9.30 23.80
CA GLU A 391 21.92 -9.26 24.73
C GLU A 391 21.93 -7.92 25.47
N THR A 392 21.64 -6.83 24.76
CA THR A 392 21.53 -5.48 25.36
C THR A 392 20.32 -5.39 26.28
N GLU A 393 19.16 -5.94 25.86
CA GLU A 393 17.94 -6.02 26.66
C GLU A 393 18.19 -6.79 27.95
N ALA A 394 18.84 -7.98 27.87
CA ALA A 394 19.20 -8.78 29.02
C ALA A 394 20.09 -8.01 30.00
N PHE A 395 21.10 -7.34 29.48
CA PHE A 395 22.00 -6.52 30.29
C PHE A 395 21.28 -5.36 30.98
N VAL A 396 20.42 -4.65 30.26
CA VAL A 396 19.65 -3.52 30.81
C VAL A 396 18.67 -4.03 31.88
N SER A 397 17.86 -5.03 31.58
CA SER A 397 16.87 -5.59 32.51
C SER A 397 17.51 -6.08 33.83
N GLU A 398 18.66 -6.77 33.74
CA GLU A 398 19.38 -7.23 34.92
C GLU A 398 19.87 -6.08 35.81
N ASN A 399 20.27 -4.95 35.21
CA ASN A 399 20.93 -3.85 35.94
C ASN A 399 20.00 -2.74 36.41
N ILE A 400 18.77 -2.64 35.87
CA ILE A 400 17.79 -1.62 36.31
C ILE A 400 16.78 -2.14 37.33
N LYS A 401 16.90 -3.40 37.79
CA LYS A 401 16.01 -3.96 38.82
C LYS A 401 16.03 -3.09 40.08
N GLY A 402 14.83 -2.69 40.52
CA GLY A 402 14.66 -1.81 41.68
C GLY A 402 14.83 -0.32 41.41
N LEU A 403 15.03 0.11 40.16
CA LEU A 403 14.98 1.51 39.73
C LEU A 403 13.59 1.84 39.18
N GLU A 404 13.20 3.12 39.25
CA GLU A 404 11.96 3.62 38.64
C GLU A 404 12.03 3.66 37.10
N CYS A 405 13.22 3.62 36.52
CA CYS A 405 13.48 3.61 35.10
C CYS A 405 12.95 2.32 34.45
N LYS A 406 12.26 2.46 33.32
CA LYS A 406 11.75 1.34 32.52
C LYS A 406 12.45 1.28 31.16
N TYR A 407 12.28 0.18 30.42
CA TYR A 407 12.82 0.10 29.08
C TYR A 407 11.74 -0.33 28.05
N ILE A 408 12.04 -0.08 26.79
CA ILE A 408 11.21 -0.48 25.64
C ILE A 408 12.12 -0.82 24.46
N ILE A 409 11.72 -1.84 23.70
CA ILE A 409 12.35 -2.17 22.41
C ILE A 409 11.70 -1.32 21.32
N VAL A 410 12.54 -0.63 20.56
CA VAL A 410 12.13 0.30 19.52
C VAL A 410 12.51 -0.26 18.16
N ASN A 411 11.59 -0.19 17.19
CA ASN A 411 11.93 -0.51 15.81
C ASN A 411 12.92 0.53 15.27
N GLU A 412 14.15 0.10 14.95
CA GLU A 412 15.22 0.95 14.42
C GLU A 412 15.23 1.06 12.89
N ALA A 413 14.28 0.41 12.17
CA ALA A 413 14.23 0.46 10.72
C ALA A 413 14.35 1.91 10.21
N GLY A 414 15.22 2.12 9.22
CA GLY A 414 15.51 3.44 8.67
C GLY A 414 16.36 4.38 9.53
N ALA A 415 16.70 4.05 10.80
CA ALA A 415 17.55 4.92 11.61
C ALA A 415 18.95 5.10 11.00
N SER A 416 19.51 4.04 10.42
CA SER A 416 20.79 4.10 9.70
C SER A 416 20.70 4.96 8.43
N VAL A 417 19.58 4.92 7.72
CA VAL A 417 19.34 5.75 6.53
C VAL A 417 19.24 7.23 6.93
N TYR A 418 18.48 7.53 7.97
CA TYR A 418 18.40 8.88 8.54
C TYR A 418 19.78 9.38 8.95
N SER A 419 20.52 8.61 9.76
CA SER A 419 21.80 9.03 10.33
C SER A 419 22.87 9.41 9.29
N ALA A 420 22.83 8.75 8.12
CA ALA A 420 23.69 9.04 6.96
C ALA A 420 23.12 10.13 6.03
N SER A 421 21.92 10.62 6.28
CA SER A 421 21.25 11.60 5.43
C SER A 421 21.85 13.01 5.59
N LYS A 422 21.64 13.85 4.57
CA LYS A 422 22.00 15.27 4.61
C LYS A 422 21.25 15.99 5.75
N LEU A 423 19.99 15.64 5.96
CA LEU A 423 19.17 16.21 7.03
C LEU A 423 19.79 15.97 8.42
N ALA A 424 20.21 14.72 8.70
CA ALA A 424 20.85 14.39 9.98
C ALA A 424 22.21 15.08 10.14
N ALA A 425 22.95 15.27 9.03
CA ALA A 425 24.21 16.03 9.05
C ALA A 425 23.99 17.52 9.32
N GLU A 426 22.93 18.11 8.80
CA GLU A 426 22.55 19.50 9.10
C GLU A 426 22.02 19.65 10.53
N GLU A 427 21.27 18.68 11.06
CA GLU A 427 20.72 18.70 12.42
C GLU A 427 21.81 18.48 13.50
N PHE A 428 22.81 17.64 13.20
CA PHE A 428 23.91 17.29 14.12
C PHE A 428 25.26 17.27 13.38
N PRO A 429 25.80 18.43 12.99
CA PRO A 429 27.03 18.49 12.20
C PRO A 429 28.25 17.88 12.90
N ASP A 430 28.33 18.03 14.22
CA ASP A 430 29.49 17.62 15.04
C ASP A 430 29.39 16.19 15.59
N LEU A 431 28.26 15.49 15.35
CA LEU A 431 28.06 14.15 15.89
C LEU A 431 28.39 13.05 14.88
N ASP A 432 28.93 11.94 15.37
CA ASP A 432 29.13 10.72 14.57
C ASP A 432 27.80 10.15 14.05
N VAL A 433 27.84 9.50 12.89
CA VAL A 433 26.69 8.88 12.24
C VAL A 433 25.96 7.90 13.16
N THR A 434 26.69 7.11 13.95
CA THR A 434 26.12 6.14 14.88
C THR A 434 25.37 6.80 16.04
N VAL A 435 25.88 7.93 16.54
CA VAL A 435 25.21 8.72 17.60
C VAL A 435 23.92 9.35 17.07
N ARG A 436 23.92 9.86 15.83
CA ARG A 436 22.70 10.38 15.17
C ARG A 436 21.62 9.32 15.08
N GLY A 437 21.98 8.08 14.74
CA GLY A 437 21.07 6.92 14.72
C GLY A 437 20.48 6.64 16.10
N THR A 438 21.31 6.64 17.13
CA THR A 438 20.89 6.42 18.52
C THR A 438 19.92 7.51 19.01
N ILE A 439 20.17 8.79 18.66
CA ILE A 439 19.26 9.90 18.95
C ILE A 439 17.91 9.67 18.28
N SER A 440 17.90 9.23 17.01
CA SER A 440 16.67 8.93 16.29
C SER A 440 15.87 7.82 16.98
N ILE A 441 16.51 6.73 17.42
CA ILE A 441 15.86 5.66 18.18
C ILE A 441 15.18 6.21 19.45
N ALA A 442 15.86 7.06 20.20
CA ALA A 442 15.32 7.66 21.41
C ALA A 442 14.13 8.60 21.13
N ARG A 443 14.24 9.46 20.10
CA ARG A 443 13.20 10.42 19.72
C ARG A 443 11.93 9.77 19.18
N ARG A 444 12.02 8.56 18.60
CA ARG A 444 10.83 7.78 18.17
C ARG A 444 9.86 7.48 19.29
N ILE A 445 10.34 7.47 20.56
CA ILE A 445 9.47 7.28 21.71
C ILE A 445 8.85 8.61 22.14
N GLN A 446 9.56 9.72 22.04
CA GLN A 446 9.01 11.02 22.40
C GLN A 446 7.94 11.49 21.44
N ASP A 447 8.18 11.41 20.14
CA ASP A 447 7.21 11.74 19.09
C ASP A 447 7.49 10.91 17.83
N PRO A 448 6.82 9.76 17.68
CA PRO A 448 6.99 8.87 16.53
C PRO A 448 6.76 9.59 15.18
N LEU A 449 5.71 10.40 15.07
CA LEU A 449 5.39 11.12 13.84
C LEU A 449 6.51 12.08 13.45
N SER A 450 6.93 12.96 14.37
CA SER A 450 7.95 13.98 14.09
C SER A 450 9.31 13.38 13.71
N GLU A 451 9.63 12.17 14.18
CA GLU A 451 10.89 11.52 13.87
C GLU A 451 10.81 10.65 12.62
N LEU A 452 9.74 9.85 12.45
CA LEU A 452 9.62 8.94 11.31
C LEU A 452 9.47 9.66 9.97
N VAL A 453 8.88 10.85 9.93
CA VAL A 453 8.78 11.67 8.69
C VAL A 453 10.12 12.17 8.16
N LYS A 454 11.21 12.09 8.96
CA LYS A 454 12.58 12.42 8.54
C LYS A 454 13.23 11.29 7.71
N ILE A 455 12.62 10.11 7.71
CA ILE A 455 13.12 8.90 7.08
C ILE A 455 12.38 8.70 5.76
N ASP A 456 13.10 8.24 4.73
CA ASP A 456 12.43 7.76 3.51
C ASP A 456 11.41 6.67 3.88
N PRO A 457 10.11 6.85 3.58
CA PRO A 457 9.07 5.92 3.99
C PRO A 457 9.34 4.47 3.58
N LYS A 458 10.01 4.26 2.44
CA LYS A 458 10.43 2.93 1.98
C LYS A 458 11.48 2.26 2.87
N SER A 459 12.16 3.03 3.70
CA SER A 459 13.14 2.52 4.67
C SER A 459 12.52 2.17 6.01
N ILE A 460 11.26 2.51 6.23
CA ILE A 460 10.48 2.10 7.40
C ILE A 460 9.97 0.68 7.14
N GLY A 461 10.21 -0.26 8.05
CA GLY A 461 9.76 -1.65 7.93
C GLY A 461 8.26 -1.77 8.14
N VAL A 462 7.47 -1.74 7.08
CA VAL A 462 6.00 -1.77 7.12
C VAL A 462 5.39 -3.10 6.64
N GLY A 463 6.22 -4.03 6.12
CA GLY A 463 5.71 -5.33 5.72
C GLY A 463 6.75 -6.27 5.08
N MET A 464 6.44 -7.57 5.08
CA MET A 464 7.36 -8.64 4.68
C MET A 464 7.77 -8.58 3.19
N TYR A 465 6.87 -8.14 2.31
CA TYR A 465 7.07 -8.09 0.85
C TYR A 465 7.31 -6.67 0.33
N GLN A 466 7.70 -5.75 1.20
CA GLN A 466 7.87 -4.33 0.86
C GLN A 466 8.84 -4.09 -0.32
N HIS A 467 9.88 -4.93 -0.45
CA HIS A 467 10.88 -4.81 -1.52
C HIS A 467 10.52 -5.58 -2.81
N ASP A 468 9.40 -6.31 -2.81
CA ASP A 468 8.94 -7.12 -3.94
C ASP A 468 7.80 -6.49 -4.74
N VAL A 469 7.28 -5.38 -4.28
CA VAL A 469 6.24 -4.59 -4.95
C VAL A 469 6.85 -3.47 -5.80
N ASN A 470 6.04 -2.85 -6.66
CA ASN A 470 6.45 -1.69 -7.44
C ASN A 470 6.87 -0.54 -6.51
N GLN A 471 8.17 -0.19 -6.52
CA GLN A 471 8.74 0.79 -5.59
C GLN A 471 8.23 2.20 -5.79
N LYS A 472 7.81 2.57 -7.01
CA LYS A 472 7.24 3.88 -7.31
C LYS A 472 5.82 3.99 -6.74
N ASN A 473 5.00 2.96 -6.91
CA ASN A 473 3.64 2.94 -6.37
C ASN A 473 3.68 2.89 -4.83
N LEU A 474 4.61 2.11 -4.28
CA LEU A 474 4.84 2.06 -2.83
C LEU A 474 5.20 3.44 -2.27
N GLU A 475 6.18 4.12 -2.86
CA GLU A 475 6.61 5.45 -2.44
C GLU A 475 5.45 6.44 -2.45
N GLN A 476 4.70 6.48 -3.54
CA GLN A 476 3.54 7.36 -3.69
C GLN A 476 2.48 7.12 -2.60
N GLU A 477 2.17 5.86 -2.31
CA GLU A 477 1.14 5.52 -1.33
C GLU A 477 1.61 5.78 0.11
N LEU A 478 2.89 5.53 0.42
CA LEU A 478 3.46 5.85 1.73
C LEU A 478 3.53 7.36 1.95
N ASP A 479 3.91 8.14 0.94
CA ASP A 479 3.90 9.62 1.01
C ASP A 479 2.47 10.14 1.21
N ASN A 480 1.48 9.60 0.49
CA ASN A 480 0.07 9.92 0.69
C ASN A 480 -0.39 9.63 2.12
N THR A 481 0.07 8.53 2.70
CA THR A 481 -0.25 8.15 4.09
C THR A 481 0.34 9.13 5.08
N ILE A 482 1.59 9.53 4.91
CA ILE A 482 2.23 10.54 5.77
C ILE A 482 1.50 11.87 5.65
N GLU A 483 1.23 12.34 4.42
CA GLU A 483 0.47 13.58 4.19
C GLU A 483 -0.88 13.55 4.92
N LYS A 484 -1.65 12.46 4.76
CA LYS A 484 -2.94 12.26 5.45
C LYS A 484 -2.79 12.41 6.97
N ILE A 485 -1.81 11.72 7.57
CA ILE A 485 -1.64 11.71 9.03
C ILE A 485 -1.14 13.04 9.55
N VAL A 486 -0.14 13.66 8.91
CA VAL A 486 0.39 14.97 9.31
C VAL A 486 -0.73 16.02 9.30
N ASN A 487 -1.56 16.05 8.27
CA ASN A 487 -2.67 16.98 8.16
C ASN A 487 -3.84 16.63 9.10
N ARG A 488 -4.00 15.35 9.47
CA ARG A 488 -5.00 14.91 10.46
C ARG A 488 -4.62 15.35 11.88
N VAL A 489 -3.35 15.18 12.26
CA VAL A 489 -2.83 15.57 13.60
C VAL A 489 -2.72 17.08 13.73
N GLY A 490 -2.32 17.77 12.67
CA GLY A 490 -1.97 19.19 12.67
C GLY A 490 -0.51 19.40 13.11
N VAL A 491 0.07 20.51 12.69
CA VAL A 491 1.50 20.76 12.87
C VAL A 491 1.74 22.07 13.60
N ASN A 492 2.40 22.00 14.75
CA ASN A 492 2.87 23.21 15.45
C ASN A 492 4.06 23.81 14.70
N VAL A 493 3.84 24.95 14.05
CA VAL A 493 4.86 25.60 13.22
C VAL A 493 6.10 26.06 14.01
N ASN A 494 5.96 26.32 15.30
CA ASN A 494 7.05 26.80 16.15
C ASN A 494 8.01 25.67 16.58
N THR A 495 7.56 24.42 16.57
CA THR A 495 8.37 23.27 16.97
C THR A 495 8.68 22.28 15.83
N ALA A 496 7.91 22.33 14.75
CA ALA A 496 8.01 21.39 13.66
C ALA A 496 9.36 21.46 12.93
N SER A 497 9.87 20.27 12.55
CA SER A 497 11.03 20.16 11.69
C SER A 497 10.68 20.54 10.24
N PHE A 498 11.70 20.86 9.46
CA PHE A 498 11.57 21.03 8.00
C PHE A 498 10.89 19.81 7.33
N ALA A 499 11.27 18.60 7.73
CA ALA A 499 10.72 17.37 7.18
C ALA A 499 9.19 17.28 7.45
N LEU A 500 8.77 17.51 8.69
CA LEU A 500 7.35 17.47 9.06
C LEU A 500 6.54 18.55 8.31
N LEU A 501 7.06 19.77 8.23
CA LEU A 501 6.41 20.87 7.50
C LEU A 501 6.24 20.57 6.01
N SER A 502 7.14 19.80 5.41
CA SER A 502 7.06 19.47 3.98
C SER A 502 5.88 18.55 3.60
N PHE A 503 5.23 17.92 4.58
CA PHE A 503 4.02 17.11 4.40
C PHE A 503 2.73 17.87 4.74
N VAL A 504 2.84 19.12 5.14
CA VAL A 504 1.65 19.97 5.33
C VAL A 504 1.07 20.33 3.96
N SER A 505 -0.23 20.20 3.81
CA SER A 505 -0.98 20.57 2.60
C SER A 505 -0.55 21.93 2.07
N GLY A 506 -0.21 22.02 0.79
CA GLY A 506 0.21 23.26 0.14
C GLY A 506 1.65 23.72 0.44
N VAL A 507 2.39 23.06 1.32
CA VAL A 507 3.76 23.42 1.69
C VAL A 507 4.79 22.61 0.88
N LYS A 508 5.44 23.25 -0.08
CA LYS A 508 6.56 22.66 -0.81
C LYS A 508 7.85 22.70 0.02
N LYS A 509 8.81 21.79 -0.30
CA LYS A 509 10.10 21.69 0.43
C LYS A 509 10.84 23.03 0.61
N ASN A 510 10.84 23.90 -0.40
CA ASN A 510 11.46 25.23 -0.30
C ASN A 510 10.70 26.14 0.68
N ILE A 511 9.38 26.07 0.71
CA ILE A 511 8.54 26.85 1.65
C ILE A 511 8.77 26.33 3.07
N ALA A 512 8.80 25.02 3.28
CA ALA A 512 9.09 24.41 4.59
C ALA A 512 10.45 24.90 5.15
N LYS A 513 11.48 24.97 4.30
CA LYS A 513 12.78 25.50 4.69
C LYS A 513 12.68 26.98 5.07
N ASN A 514 12.04 27.82 4.24
CA ASN A 514 11.90 29.24 4.51
C ASN A 514 11.10 29.53 5.79
N ILE A 515 10.15 28.65 6.18
CA ILE A 515 9.43 28.75 7.45
C ILE A 515 10.40 28.54 8.62
N VAL A 516 11.26 27.52 8.55
CA VAL A 516 12.25 27.25 9.60
C VAL A 516 13.27 28.38 9.69
N ASP A 517 13.79 28.84 8.55
CA ASP A 517 14.76 29.95 8.49
C ASP A 517 14.14 31.24 9.08
N TYR A 518 12.91 31.58 8.70
CA TYR A 518 12.17 32.74 9.21
C TYR A 518 12.03 32.68 10.75
N ARG A 519 11.67 31.49 11.29
CA ARG A 519 11.53 31.29 12.72
C ARG A 519 12.86 31.47 13.47
N GLN A 520 13.97 31.00 12.88
CA GLN A 520 15.29 31.16 13.47
C GLN A 520 15.74 32.62 13.51
N GLU A 521 15.39 33.41 12.50
CA GLU A 521 15.77 34.80 12.38
C GLU A 521 14.87 35.76 13.19
N ASN A 522 13.54 35.49 13.25
CA ASN A 522 12.54 36.41 13.77
C ASN A 522 11.87 35.93 15.08
N GLY A 523 12.20 34.74 15.55
CA GLY A 523 11.53 34.08 16.68
C GLY A 523 10.23 33.39 16.30
N ASP A 524 9.49 32.91 17.29
CA ASP A 524 8.27 32.13 17.13
C ASP A 524 7.14 32.94 16.48
N PHE A 525 6.39 32.29 15.60
CA PHE A 525 5.17 32.84 15.01
C PHE A 525 4.11 33.08 16.08
N LYS A 526 3.55 34.29 16.11
CA LYS A 526 2.54 34.72 17.08
C LYS A 526 1.11 34.45 16.64
N ASP A 527 0.89 34.33 15.35
CA ASP A 527 -0.39 33.98 14.74
C ASP A 527 -0.19 33.41 13.33
N ARG A 528 -1.23 32.76 12.78
CA ARG A 528 -1.20 32.22 11.42
C ARG A 528 -0.97 33.25 10.33
N LYS A 529 -1.35 34.54 10.53
CA LYS A 529 -1.18 35.56 9.53
C LYS A 529 0.28 35.91 9.30
N GLU A 530 1.13 35.76 10.31
CA GLU A 530 2.57 36.00 10.19
C GLU A 530 3.23 35.04 9.17
N LEU A 531 2.67 33.86 8.90
CA LEU A 531 3.15 32.98 7.86
C LEU A 531 3.21 33.62 6.49
N LYS A 532 2.34 34.63 6.19
CA LYS A 532 2.38 35.37 4.94
C LYS A 532 3.64 36.23 4.75
N LYS A 533 4.42 36.43 5.81
CA LYS A 533 5.71 37.12 5.73
C LYS A 533 6.85 36.19 5.25
N VAL A 534 6.62 34.90 5.23
CA VAL A 534 7.62 33.89 4.82
C VAL A 534 7.84 34.00 3.31
N LYS A 535 9.11 34.07 2.91
CA LYS A 535 9.50 34.15 1.49
C LYS A 535 8.98 32.95 0.71
N GLY A 536 8.27 33.21 -0.39
CA GLY A 536 7.74 32.20 -1.31
C GLY A 536 6.41 31.58 -0.89
N LEU A 537 5.84 31.97 0.26
CA LEU A 537 4.54 31.56 0.72
C LEU A 537 3.48 32.53 0.20
N GLY A 538 2.90 32.25 -0.97
CA GLY A 538 1.83 33.06 -1.56
C GLY A 538 0.45 32.76 -0.97
N ASP A 539 -0.57 33.56 -1.31
CA ASP A 539 -1.93 33.45 -0.77
C ASP A 539 -2.53 32.03 -0.97
N LYS A 540 -2.32 31.40 -2.13
CA LYS A 540 -2.83 30.07 -2.44
C LYS A 540 -2.20 28.97 -1.56
N ALA A 541 -0.89 29.06 -1.31
CA ALA A 541 -0.21 28.12 -0.40
C ALA A 541 -0.66 28.35 1.05
N PHE A 542 -0.82 29.62 1.45
CA PHE A 542 -1.35 29.97 2.77
C PHE A 542 -2.77 29.44 2.96
N GLU A 543 -3.67 29.62 1.98
CA GLU A 543 -5.02 29.08 2.02
C GLU A 543 -5.01 27.57 2.26
N GLN A 544 -4.17 26.82 1.53
CA GLN A 544 -4.15 25.36 1.66
C GLN A 544 -3.55 24.85 2.97
N MET A 545 -2.58 25.56 3.55
CA MET A 545 -1.88 25.11 4.74
C MET A 545 -2.48 25.60 6.06
N ALA A 546 -3.11 26.78 6.06
CA ALA A 546 -3.42 27.53 7.28
C ALA A 546 -4.26 26.74 8.30
N GLY A 547 -5.20 25.92 7.83
CA GLY A 547 -6.04 25.11 8.72
C GLY A 547 -5.33 23.90 9.34
N PHE A 548 -4.18 23.49 8.79
CA PHE A 548 -3.39 22.38 9.29
C PHE A 548 -2.21 22.80 10.17
N ILE A 549 -1.94 24.10 10.25
CA ILE A 549 -0.94 24.68 11.14
C ILE A 549 -1.58 25.04 12.48
N VAL A 550 -0.91 24.69 13.54
CA VAL A 550 -1.32 24.95 14.93
C VAL A 550 -0.29 25.87 15.59
N ILE A 551 -0.78 26.88 16.33
CA ILE A 551 0.05 27.79 17.14
C ILE A 551 -0.57 27.86 18.54
N PRO A 552 -0.15 27.02 19.49
CA PRO A 552 -0.75 26.95 20.81
C PRO A 552 -0.73 28.26 21.57
N GLU A 553 0.36 29.03 21.43
CA GLU A 553 0.59 30.30 22.13
C GLU A 553 0.04 31.52 21.38
N SER A 554 -0.74 31.29 20.29
CA SER A 554 -1.29 32.39 19.48
C SER A 554 -2.18 33.34 20.28
N ASN A 555 -2.15 34.61 19.90
CA ASN A 555 -3.09 35.59 20.42
C ASN A 555 -4.54 35.31 19.98
N ASN A 556 -4.72 34.69 18.83
CA ASN A 556 -6.01 34.23 18.33
C ASN A 556 -6.24 32.76 18.77
N PRO A 557 -7.22 32.47 19.63
CA PRO A 557 -7.46 31.11 20.14
C PRO A 557 -7.82 30.10 19.04
N PHE A 558 -8.35 30.55 17.90
CA PHE A 558 -8.67 29.66 16.77
C PHE A 558 -7.44 29.14 16.06
N ASP A 559 -6.27 29.80 16.18
CA ASP A 559 -5.01 29.31 15.61
C ASP A 559 -4.50 28.02 16.32
N ASN A 560 -5.03 27.72 17.51
CA ASN A 560 -4.80 26.46 18.21
C ASN A 560 -5.92 25.44 17.96
N THR A 561 -6.59 25.52 16.82
CA THR A 561 -7.66 24.61 16.40
C THR A 561 -7.47 24.22 14.95
N ILE A 562 -8.28 23.27 14.47
CA ILE A 562 -8.34 22.90 13.05
C ILE A 562 -9.25 23.82 12.21
N ILE A 563 -9.80 24.89 12.80
CA ILE A 563 -10.68 25.83 12.10
C ILE A 563 -9.85 26.63 11.09
N HIS A 564 -10.29 26.61 9.83
CA HIS A 564 -9.64 27.39 8.78
C HIS A 564 -9.87 28.91 8.99
N PRO A 565 -8.88 29.79 8.68
CA PRO A 565 -9.06 31.24 8.84
C PRO A 565 -10.29 31.82 8.13
N GLU A 566 -10.71 31.26 7.00
CA GLU A 566 -11.94 31.64 6.29
C GLU A 566 -13.20 31.45 7.15
N SER A 567 -13.18 30.51 8.09
CA SER A 567 -14.30 30.17 8.96
C SER A 567 -14.25 30.86 10.34
N TYR A 568 -13.27 31.76 10.59
CA TYR A 568 -13.20 32.49 11.85
C TYR A 568 -14.44 33.40 12.09
N PRO A 569 -15.01 34.05 11.07
CA PRO A 569 -16.27 34.81 11.26
C PRO A 569 -17.42 33.92 11.75
N LEU A 570 -17.55 32.69 11.20
CA LEU A 570 -18.54 31.72 11.64
C LEU A 570 -18.26 31.25 13.09
N ALA A 571 -17.00 30.95 13.42
CA ALA A 571 -16.63 30.55 14.77
C ALA A 571 -16.98 31.62 15.81
N LYS A 572 -16.76 32.91 15.52
CA LYS A 572 -17.18 34.04 16.37
C LYS A 572 -18.67 34.08 16.56
N LYS A 573 -19.46 33.97 15.50
CA LYS A 573 -20.93 33.94 15.59
C LYS A 573 -21.44 32.74 16.42
N ILE A 574 -20.77 31.59 16.34
CA ILE A 574 -21.13 30.43 17.17
C ILE A 574 -20.83 30.72 18.65
N LEU A 575 -19.72 31.39 18.99
CA LEU A 575 -19.42 31.81 20.36
C LEU A 575 -20.45 32.82 20.89
N GLU A 576 -20.93 33.75 20.06
CA GLU A 576 -21.98 34.71 20.41
C GLU A 576 -23.29 34.01 20.85
N LEU A 577 -23.62 32.82 20.37
CA LEU A 577 -24.81 32.04 20.80
C LEU A 577 -24.74 31.59 22.25
N VAL A 578 -23.58 31.61 22.87
CA VAL A 578 -23.35 31.28 24.28
C VAL A 578 -22.89 32.50 25.08
N ASP A 579 -23.19 33.71 24.59
CA ASP A 579 -22.82 34.99 25.18
C ASP A 579 -21.31 35.09 25.47
N SER A 580 -20.48 34.62 24.51
CA SER A 580 -19.04 34.57 24.65
C SER A 580 -18.31 35.12 23.44
N ASN A 581 -17.00 35.33 23.58
CA ASN A 581 -16.12 35.86 22.57
C ASN A 581 -14.75 35.18 22.58
N GLU A 582 -13.87 35.55 21.63
CA GLU A 582 -12.53 34.97 21.46
C GLU A 582 -11.66 35.06 22.71
N LYS A 583 -11.75 36.17 23.48
CA LYS A 583 -10.94 36.37 24.68
C LYS A 583 -11.37 35.48 25.81
N GLU A 584 -12.68 35.31 25.96
CA GLU A 584 -13.27 34.40 26.95
C GLU A 584 -12.99 32.96 26.57
N PHE A 585 -13.14 32.59 25.28
CA PHE A 585 -12.80 31.28 24.76
C PHE A 585 -11.32 30.91 24.98
N LYS A 586 -10.40 31.89 24.93
CA LYS A 586 -9.00 31.69 25.29
C LYS A 586 -8.81 31.46 26.78
N LYS A 587 -9.58 32.17 27.63
CA LYS A 587 -9.42 32.18 29.08
C LYS A 587 -10.09 30.97 29.75
N ASP A 588 -11.30 30.64 29.35
CA ASP A 588 -12.13 29.56 29.94
C ASP A 588 -12.72 28.67 28.84
N TYR A 589 -11.85 27.86 28.25
CA TYR A 589 -12.21 26.97 27.17
C TYR A 589 -13.25 25.92 27.58
N GLU A 590 -13.11 25.35 28.77
CA GLU A 590 -13.98 24.24 29.24
C GLU A 590 -15.41 24.69 29.49
N ASP A 591 -15.61 25.85 30.12
CA ASP A 591 -16.97 26.39 30.39
C ASP A 591 -17.68 26.67 29.06
N ILE A 592 -17.02 27.32 28.14
CA ILE A 592 -17.60 27.65 26.83
C ILE A 592 -17.93 26.39 26.02
N ARG A 593 -17.04 25.40 26.04
CA ARG A 593 -17.27 24.08 25.42
C ARG A 593 -18.53 23.41 25.99
N GLN A 594 -18.70 23.44 27.31
CA GLN A 594 -19.87 22.87 27.94
C GLN A 594 -21.17 23.65 27.58
N LYS A 595 -21.10 24.96 27.51
CA LYS A 595 -22.22 25.80 27.05
C LYS A 595 -22.62 25.47 25.62
N LEU A 596 -21.63 25.32 24.71
CA LEU A 596 -21.86 24.94 23.32
C LEU A 596 -22.48 23.53 23.21
N ARG A 597 -22.00 22.55 24.00
CA ARG A 597 -22.61 21.21 24.06
C ARG A 597 -24.06 21.24 24.51
N ASN A 598 -24.40 22.10 25.49
CA ASN A 598 -25.77 22.26 26.01
C ASN A 598 -26.72 22.83 24.97
N ILE A 599 -26.26 23.76 24.12
CA ILE A 599 -27.04 24.30 22.99
C ILE A 599 -27.29 23.21 21.93
N GLY A 600 -26.32 22.38 21.65
CA GLY A 600 -26.40 21.28 20.68
C GLY A 600 -26.24 21.73 19.24
N LEU A 601 -25.77 20.78 18.40
CA LEU A 601 -25.46 21.00 16.99
C LEU A 601 -26.66 21.47 16.17
N ASP A 602 -27.84 20.85 16.37
CA ASP A 602 -29.02 21.13 15.54
C ASP A 602 -29.48 22.59 15.68
N LYS A 603 -29.39 23.17 16.89
CA LYS A 603 -29.72 24.57 17.11
C LYS A 603 -28.70 25.49 16.43
N VAL A 604 -27.40 25.17 16.51
CA VAL A 604 -26.35 25.97 15.83
C VAL A 604 -26.56 25.93 14.32
N VAL A 605 -26.78 24.76 13.73
CA VAL A 605 -27.03 24.61 12.29
C VAL A 605 -28.29 25.39 11.88
N SER A 606 -29.38 25.29 12.64
CA SER A 606 -30.64 26.00 12.33
C SER A 606 -30.51 27.53 12.42
N THR A 607 -29.58 28.02 13.24
CA THR A 607 -29.34 29.46 13.41
C THR A 607 -28.39 30.03 12.35
N MET A 608 -27.39 29.26 11.93
CA MET A 608 -26.33 29.67 10.99
C MET A 608 -26.66 29.36 9.52
N LYS A 609 -27.91 29.59 9.10
CA LYS A 609 -28.42 29.23 7.74
C LYS A 609 -27.68 29.91 6.56
N GLU A 610 -26.97 30.98 6.80
CA GLU A 610 -26.16 31.69 5.80
C GLU A 610 -24.87 30.98 5.42
N TYR A 611 -24.46 29.98 6.22
CA TYR A 611 -23.29 29.14 5.98
C TYR A 611 -23.69 27.72 5.55
N GLY A 612 -22.82 27.05 4.85
CA GLY A 612 -23.04 25.64 4.47
C GLY A 612 -23.15 24.75 5.70
N THR A 613 -24.11 23.84 5.69
CA THR A 613 -24.41 22.96 6.83
C THR A 613 -23.20 22.15 7.28
N GLN A 614 -22.39 21.66 6.35
CA GLN A 614 -21.21 20.86 6.68
C GLN A 614 -20.12 21.73 7.33
N THR A 615 -19.93 22.95 6.81
CA THR A 615 -18.98 23.90 7.38
C THR A 615 -19.35 24.29 8.81
N VAL A 616 -20.66 24.52 9.08
CA VAL A 616 -21.16 24.80 10.44
C VAL A 616 -20.88 23.62 11.39
N LYS A 617 -21.14 22.40 10.95
CA LYS A 617 -20.84 21.18 11.73
C LYS A 617 -19.35 21.09 12.05
N ASP A 618 -18.49 21.23 11.06
CA ASP A 618 -17.03 21.09 11.24
C ASP A 618 -16.48 22.17 12.19
N VAL A 619 -16.96 23.42 12.09
CA VAL A 619 -16.54 24.50 13.00
C VAL A 619 -17.07 24.27 14.42
N TYR A 620 -18.34 23.85 14.58
CA TYR A 620 -18.90 23.53 15.87
C TYR A 620 -18.13 22.38 16.54
N GLU A 621 -17.89 21.28 15.83
CA GLU A 621 -17.11 20.15 16.34
C GLU A 621 -15.69 20.56 16.74
N ALA A 622 -15.05 21.43 15.95
CA ALA A 622 -13.73 21.95 16.28
C ALA A 622 -13.71 22.83 17.53
N LEU A 623 -14.80 23.59 17.80
CA LEU A 623 -14.93 24.41 19.01
C LEU A 623 -15.18 23.57 20.27
N ILE A 624 -15.93 22.46 20.18
CA ILE A 624 -16.25 21.60 21.32
C ILE A 624 -15.24 20.45 21.51
N LYS A 625 -14.35 20.21 20.54
CA LYS A 625 -13.36 19.13 20.61
C LYS A 625 -12.33 19.40 21.69
N ASP A 626 -11.93 18.36 22.39
CA ASP A 626 -10.82 18.43 23.32
C ASP A 626 -9.53 18.85 22.59
N ARG A 627 -8.76 19.75 23.21
CA ARG A 627 -7.46 20.21 22.67
C ARG A 627 -6.34 19.17 22.88
N ARG A 628 -6.71 17.89 22.98
CA ARG A 628 -5.77 16.78 23.08
C ARG A 628 -5.26 16.39 21.71
N ASP A 629 -4.04 15.89 21.69
CA ASP A 629 -3.49 15.26 20.50
C ASP A 629 -4.40 14.08 20.07
N PRO A 630 -4.82 13.98 18.80
CA PRO A 630 -5.65 12.84 18.36
C PRO A 630 -5.01 11.47 18.63
N ARG A 631 -3.69 11.44 18.83
CA ARG A 631 -2.92 10.23 19.15
C ARG A 631 -3.11 9.76 20.59
N ASP A 632 -3.60 10.61 21.50
CA ASP A 632 -3.86 10.25 22.90
C ASP A 632 -5.04 9.26 23.06
N GLU A 633 -5.82 9.05 22.00
CA GLU A 633 -6.89 8.05 21.95
C GLU A 633 -6.35 6.61 21.78
N TYR A 634 -5.08 6.44 21.38
CA TYR A 634 -4.46 5.14 21.18
C TYR A 634 -3.76 4.65 22.45
N GLU A 635 -3.64 3.32 22.59
CA GLU A 635 -2.96 2.71 23.72
C GLU A 635 -1.48 3.06 23.78
N THR A 636 -1.01 3.49 24.96
CA THR A 636 0.41 3.77 25.17
C THR A 636 1.25 2.48 25.11
N PRO A 637 2.48 2.53 24.57
CA PRO A 637 3.35 1.36 24.49
C PRO A 637 3.62 0.72 25.86
N ILE A 638 3.69 -0.62 25.92
CA ILE A 638 4.07 -1.34 27.14
C ILE A 638 5.54 -1.10 27.46
N LEU A 639 5.80 -0.54 28.63
CA LEU A 639 7.13 -0.39 29.19
C LEU A 639 7.47 -1.64 30.01
N LYS A 640 8.57 -2.33 29.65
CA LYS A 640 8.98 -3.64 30.23
C LYS A 640 9.92 -3.49 31.41
N SER A 641 9.91 -4.51 32.29
CA SER A 641 10.87 -4.72 33.37
C SER A 641 11.60 -6.06 33.30
N ASP A 642 11.05 -7.08 32.61
CA ASP A 642 11.55 -8.46 32.59
C ASP A 642 11.54 -9.08 31.18
N ILE A 643 12.32 -10.17 30.98
CA ILE A 643 12.50 -10.86 29.69
C ILE A 643 11.94 -12.29 29.75
N LEU A 644 11.37 -12.75 28.63
CA LEU A 644 10.99 -14.14 28.39
C LEU A 644 11.95 -14.81 27.40
N SER A 645 12.34 -16.07 27.68
CA SER A 645 13.02 -16.93 26.71
C SER A 645 12.03 -17.90 26.06
N ILE A 646 12.37 -18.44 24.87
CA ILE A 646 11.49 -19.42 24.19
C ILE A 646 11.36 -20.73 25.02
N GLU A 647 12.35 -21.01 25.86
CA GLU A 647 12.40 -22.16 26.75
C GLU A 647 11.48 -21.99 27.97
N ASP A 648 11.14 -20.74 28.32
CA ASP A 648 10.22 -20.43 29.43
C ASP A 648 8.76 -20.57 28.99
N LEU A 649 8.51 -20.65 27.68
CA LEU A 649 7.15 -20.75 27.14
C LEU A 649 6.60 -22.16 27.24
N LYS A 650 5.31 -22.25 27.52
CA LYS A 650 4.52 -23.50 27.48
C LYS A 650 3.29 -23.30 26.62
N GLU A 651 2.90 -24.34 25.89
CA GLU A 651 1.62 -24.33 25.18
C GLU A 651 0.48 -24.05 26.16
N GLY A 652 -0.45 -23.19 25.78
CA GLY A 652 -1.54 -22.74 26.63
C GLY A 652 -1.20 -21.55 27.53
N MET A 653 0.05 -21.09 27.62
CA MET A 653 0.47 -19.93 28.41
C MET A 653 -0.17 -18.65 27.86
N GLU A 654 -0.76 -17.85 28.74
CA GLU A 654 -1.32 -16.53 28.38
C GLU A 654 -0.28 -15.43 28.58
N LEU A 655 -0.19 -14.54 27.58
CA LEU A 655 0.76 -13.46 27.51
C LEU A 655 0.12 -12.19 26.97
N GLU A 656 0.69 -11.04 27.29
CA GLU A 656 0.41 -9.80 26.56
C GLU A 656 1.51 -9.58 25.52
N GLY A 657 1.11 -9.20 24.32
CA GLY A 657 2.04 -8.93 23.24
C GLY A 657 1.65 -7.68 22.46
N THR A 658 2.66 -7.04 21.87
CA THR A 658 2.46 -5.88 21.01
C THR A 658 2.46 -6.28 19.55
N VAL A 659 1.43 -5.93 18.80
CA VAL A 659 1.35 -6.18 17.35
C VAL A 659 2.43 -5.36 16.64
N ARG A 660 3.35 -6.04 15.96
CA ARG A 660 4.46 -5.42 15.21
C ARG A 660 4.13 -5.20 13.75
N ASN A 661 3.38 -6.14 13.18
CA ASN A 661 3.02 -6.08 11.77
C ASN A 661 1.73 -6.86 11.54
N VAL A 662 0.87 -6.36 10.65
CA VAL A 662 -0.36 -7.06 10.22
C VAL A 662 -0.25 -7.37 8.75
N ALA A 663 -0.53 -8.62 8.40
CA ALA A 663 -0.56 -9.11 7.02
C ALA A 663 -1.90 -9.82 6.77
N LYS A 664 -2.27 -10.05 5.51
CA LYS A 664 -3.55 -10.71 5.20
C LYS A 664 -3.71 -12.12 5.76
N PHE A 665 -2.60 -12.81 5.98
CA PHE A 665 -2.59 -14.16 6.53
C PHE A 665 -2.50 -14.22 8.05
N GLY A 666 -2.35 -13.07 8.74
CA GLY A 666 -2.26 -12.99 10.19
C GLY A 666 -1.49 -11.79 10.69
N ALA A 667 -1.04 -11.84 11.94
CA ALA A 667 -0.28 -10.77 12.57
C ALA A 667 0.99 -11.30 13.24
N PHE A 668 2.03 -10.47 13.23
CA PHE A 668 3.26 -10.69 13.96
C PHE A 668 3.21 -9.91 15.27
N VAL A 669 3.51 -10.59 16.37
CA VAL A 669 3.33 -10.07 17.73
C VAL A 669 4.61 -10.24 18.52
N ASP A 670 5.12 -9.15 19.07
CA ASP A 670 6.22 -9.17 20.03
C ASP A 670 5.68 -9.56 21.40
N ILE A 671 6.03 -10.74 21.84
CA ILE A 671 5.76 -11.27 23.20
C ILE A 671 7.00 -11.28 24.08
N GLY A 672 8.05 -10.56 23.69
CA GLY A 672 9.33 -10.51 24.41
C GLY A 672 10.37 -11.54 23.95
N LEU A 673 10.15 -12.27 22.87
CA LEU A 673 11.08 -13.23 22.28
C LEU A 673 12.01 -12.59 21.24
N LYS A 674 13.05 -13.34 20.82
CA LYS A 674 14.00 -12.92 19.78
C LYS A 674 13.31 -12.68 18.44
N ASN A 675 12.39 -13.55 18.06
CA ASN A 675 11.59 -13.45 16.85
C ASN A 675 10.16 -13.13 17.23
N ASP A 676 9.49 -12.30 16.45
CA ASP A 676 8.08 -12.06 16.63
C ASP A 676 7.31 -13.37 16.48
N ALA A 677 6.36 -13.60 17.37
CA ALA A 677 5.44 -14.73 17.29
C ALA A 677 4.33 -14.41 16.29
N MET A 678 3.68 -15.45 15.75
CA MET A 678 2.68 -15.28 14.70
C MET A 678 1.29 -15.71 15.18
N ILE A 679 0.28 -14.88 14.91
CA ILE A 679 -1.13 -15.26 14.97
C ILE A 679 -1.61 -15.48 13.54
N HIS A 680 -1.95 -16.69 13.17
CA HIS A 680 -2.57 -16.95 11.87
C HIS A 680 -3.97 -16.33 11.81
N ILE A 681 -4.45 -15.92 10.63
CA ILE A 681 -5.76 -15.29 10.44
C ILE A 681 -6.90 -16.11 11.05
N SER A 682 -6.81 -17.45 11.00
CA SER A 682 -7.80 -18.35 11.61
C SER A 682 -7.80 -18.33 13.14
N GLU A 683 -6.76 -17.78 13.75
CA GLU A 683 -6.53 -17.77 15.20
C GLU A 683 -6.73 -16.38 15.85
N ILE A 684 -7.09 -15.35 15.06
CA ILE A 684 -7.30 -13.98 15.53
C ILE A 684 -8.62 -13.85 16.33
N SER A 685 -9.66 -14.59 15.90
CA SER A 685 -11.00 -14.53 16.51
C SER A 685 -11.71 -15.87 16.39
N ASP A 686 -12.68 -16.10 17.25
CA ASP A 686 -13.58 -17.24 17.19
C ASP A 686 -14.48 -17.21 15.95
N GLU A 687 -14.78 -16.03 15.45
CA GLU A 687 -15.51 -15.80 14.21
C GLU A 687 -14.59 -15.79 12.99
N PHE A 688 -15.18 -15.90 11.80
CA PHE A 688 -14.43 -15.82 10.55
C PHE A 688 -13.90 -14.39 10.31
N VAL A 689 -12.59 -14.26 10.20
CA VAL A 689 -11.89 -13.01 9.90
C VAL A 689 -11.59 -12.96 8.41
N GLU A 690 -12.11 -11.96 7.71
CA GLU A 690 -11.83 -11.71 6.29
C GLU A 690 -10.58 -10.84 6.11
N ASP A 691 -10.42 -9.84 6.97
CA ASP A 691 -9.33 -8.87 6.94
C ASP A 691 -8.79 -8.62 8.36
N PRO A 692 -7.58 -9.11 8.67
CA PRO A 692 -6.95 -8.92 9.97
C PRO A 692 -6.80 -7.45 10.39
N THR A 693 -6.63 -6.53 9.43
CA THR A 693 -6.43 -5.10 9.70
C THR A 693 -7.65 -4.40 10.29
N LYS A 694 -8.82 -5.06 10.26
CA LYS A 694 -10.04 -4.57 10.90
C LYS A 694 -10.09 -4.87 12.41
N LEU A 695 -9.32 -5.86 12.85
CA LEU A 695 -9.32 -6.37 14.23
C LEU A 695 -8.01 -6.13 14.97
N LEU A 696 -6.91 -5.97 14.22
CA LEU A 696 -5.56 -5.79 14.76
C LEU A 696 -4.90 -4.58 14.11
N THR A 697 -4.25 -3.78 14.93
CA THR A 697 -3.52 -2.57 14.51
C THR A 697 -2.08 -2.66 15.02
N VAL A 698 -1.13 -2.20 14.22
CA VAL A 698 0.30 -2.13 14.64
C VAL A 698 0.43 -1.23 15.87
N GLY A 699 1.18 -1.69 16.86
CA GLY A 699 1.31 -1.03 18.16
C GLY A 699 0.23 -1.43 19.18
N GLN A 700 -0.83 -2.09 18.77
CA GLN A 700 -1.90 -2.55 19.67
C GLN A 700 -1.37 -3.62 20.62
N ILE A 701 -1.76 -3.50 21.89
CA ILE A 701 -1.52 -4.49 22.92
C ILE A 701 -2.65 -5.50 22.91
N ILE A 702 -2.31 -6.77 22.83
CA ILE A 702 -3.30 -7.85 22.79
C ILE A 702 -2.96 -8.96 23.76
N LYS A 703 -3.97 -9.54 24.36
CA LYS A 703 -3.84 -10.80 25.10
C LYS A 703 -3.84 -11.96 24.12
N VAL A 704 -2.86 -12.81 24.26
CA VAL A 704 -2.62 -13.97 23.39
C VAL A 704 -2.28 -15.19 24.21
N ARG A 705 -2.52 -16.37 23.64
CA ARG A 705 -2.13 -17.65 24.24
C ARG A 705 -1.23 -18.41 23.28
N VAL A 706 -0.20 -19.03 23.82
CA VAL A 706 0.73 -19.85 23.04
C VAL A 706 -0.01 -21.09 22.52
N LEU A 707 -0.05 -21.22 21.19
CA LEU A 707 -0.69 -22.35 20.50
C LEU A 707 0.28 -23.49 20.26
N SER A 708 1.48 -23.21 19.77
CA SER A 708 2.55 -24.17 19.55
C SER A 708 3.91 -23.50 19.53
N ILE A 709 4.96 -24.27 19.83
CA ILE A 709 6.34 -23.81 19.91
C ILE A 709 7.23 -24.70 19.03
N ASP A 710 7.90 -24.11 18.03
CA ASP A 710 8.91 -24.78 17.20
C ASP A 710 10.29 -24.27 17.60
N ILE A 711 10.94 -24.98 18.51
CA ILE A 711 12.26 -24.62 19.06
C ILE A 711 13.33 -24.66 17.95
N GLN A 712 13.26 -25.62 17.01
CA GLN A 712 14.28 -25.77 15.96
C GLN A 712 14.27 -24.57 14.99
N ARG A 713 13.06 -24.10 14.65
CA ARG A 713 12.87 -22.96 13.74
C ARG A 713 12.76 -21.61 14.49
N GLN A 714 12.83 -21.62 15.82
CA GLN A 714 12.64 -20.44 16.67
C GLN A 714 11.34 -19.69 16.35
N ARG A 715 10.23 -20.44 16.19
CA ARG A 715 8.90 -19.92 15.85
C ARG A 715 7.88 -20.25 16.92
N VAL A 716 7.03 -19.29 17.22
CA VAL A 716 5.91 -19.47 18.16
C VAL A 716 4.62 -19.10 17.44
N ALA A 717 3.63 -19.97 17.48
CA ALA A 717 2.30 -19.69 17.02
C ALA A 717 1.43 -19.30 18.21
N LEU A 718 0.60 -18.29 18.03
CA LEU A 718 -0.30 -17.71 19.04
C LEU A 718 -1.75 -17.82 18.60
N THR A 719 -2.66 -17.79 19.57
CA THR A 719 -4.10 -17.70 19.35
C THR A 719 -4.75 -16.68 20.29
N ARG A 720 -5.79 -16.01 19.82
CA ARG A 720 -6.70 -15.15 20.61
C ARG A 720 -8.06 -15.82 20.86
N LYS A 721 -8.27 -17.03 20.36
CA LYS A 721 -9.52 -17.76 20.56
C LYS A 721 -9.74 -18.12 22.02
N ASP A 722 -11.02 -18.05 22.47
CA ASP A 722 -11.41 -18.52 23.78
C ASP A 722 -11.17 -20.05 23.87
N PRO A 723 -10.42 -20.53 24.88
CA PRO A 723 -10.22 -21.96 25.10
C PRO A 723 -11.51 -22.74 25.32
N ASN A 724 -12.55 -22.05 25.80
CA ASN A 724 -13.86 -22.62 26.10
C ASN A 724 -14.88 -22.43 24.97
N TYR A 725 -14.48 -21.81 23.85
CA TYR A 725 -15.37 -21.59 22.71
C TYR A 725 -15.74 -22.93 22.06
N VAL A 726 -16.93 -23.39 22.32
CA VAL A 726 -17.53 -24.55 21.64
C VAL A 726 -18.19 -24.03 20.35
N LYS A 727 -17.54 -24.30 19.20
CA LYS A 727 -18.15 -23.98 17.89
C LYS A 727 -19.57 -24.52 17.86
N PRO A 728 -20.61 -23.72 17.66
CA PRO A 728 -21.97 -24.20 17.52
C PRO A 728 -22.00 -25.26 16.41
N LYS A 729 -22.51 -26.46 16.72
CA LYS A 729 -22.64 -27.55 15.74
C LYS A 729 -23.41 -27.01 14.55
N ARG A 730 -22.73 -26.77 13.43
CA ARG A 730 -23.38 -26.42 12.18
C ARG A 730 -24.15 -27.63 11.70
N GLU A 731 -25.47 -27.56 11.75
CA GLU A 731 -26.31 -28.46 10.96
C GLU A 731 -25.84 -28.44 9.50
N ASN A 732 -25.78 -29.63 8.90
CA ASN A 732 -25.19 -29.93 7.59
C ASN A 732 -25.87 -29.17 6.42
N ASN A 733 -25.70 -27.85 6.35
CA ASN A 733 -25.99 -27.04 5.17
C ASN A 733 -24.69 -26.67 4.41
N LYS A 734 -23.77 -27.64 4.32
CA LYS A 734 -22.45 -27.45 3.68
C LYS A 734 -22.53 -27.12 2.17
N LYS A 735 -23.61 -27.49 1.48
CA LYS A 735 -23.74 -27.18 0.04
C LYS A 735 -24.16 -25.73 -0.23
N ASN A 736 -25.07 -25.16 0.55
CA ASN A 736 -25.58 -23.80 0.28
C ASN A 736 -24.70 -22.67 0.81
N LYS A 737 -23.92 -22.89 1.90
CA LYS A 737 -23.02 -21.85 2.44
C LYS A 737 -21.70 -21.74 1.66
N LYS A 738 -21.19 -22.86 1.10
CA LYS A 738 -20.04 -22.82 0.20
C LYS A 738 -20.37 -22.08 -1.09
N GLN A 739 -21.54 -22.37 -1.66
CA GLN A 739 -22.04 -21.65 -2.84
C GLN A 739 -22.33 -20.15 -2.55
N ASN A 740 -22.88 -19.81 -1.38
CA ASN A 740 -23.14 -18.40 -1.03
C ASN A 740 -21.87 -17.64 -0.64
N SER A 741 -20.89 -18.26 0.02
CA SER A 741 -19.61 -17.57 0.32
C SER A 741 -18.73 -17.46 -0.92
N GLU A 742 -18.77 -18.45 -1.81
CA GLU A 742 -18.11 -18.37 -3.12
C GLU A 742 -18.82 -17.38 -4.04
N ALA A 743 -20.13 -17.35 -4.05
CA ALA A 743 -20.92 -16.37 -4.80
C ALA A 743 -20.69 -14.92 -4.28
N LEU A 744 -20.57 -14.73 -2.96
CA LEU A 744 -20.28 -13.42 -2.38
C LEU A 744 -18.82 -12.98 -2.63
N LYS A 745 -17.87 -13.92 -2.57
CA LYS A 745 -16.47 -13.68 -2.97
C LYS A 745 -16.36 -13.41 -4.46
N MET A 746 -17.12 -14.14 -5.29
CA MET A 746 -17.20 -13.90 -6.73
C MET A 746 -17.76 -12.52 -7.02
N LYS A 747 -18.85 -12.14 -6.36
CA LYS A 747 -19.48 -10.84 -6.55
C LYS A 747 -18.54 -9.71 -6.12
N LYS A 748 -17.82 -9.83 -5.01
CA LYS A 748 -16.81 -8.84 -4.58
C LYS A 748 -15.59 -8.79 -5.51
N LEU A 749 -15.15 -9.93 -6.05
CA LEU A 749 -14.08 -9.98 -7.04
C LEU A 749 -14.57 -9.43 -8.39
N GLU A 750 -15.79 -9.79 -8.81
CA GLU A 750 -16.44 -9.21 -9.98
C GLU A 750 -16.66 -7.71 -9.82
N ASP A 751 -17.16 -7.25 -8.66
CA ASP A 751 -17.34 -5.83 -8.36
C ASP A 751 -15.99 -5.09 -8.31
N SER A 752 -14.94 -5.69 -7.78
CA SER A 752 -13.58 -5.14 -7.80
C SER A 752 -12.96 -5.14 -9.21
N LEU A 753 -13.16 -6.20 -9.98
CA LEU A 753 -12.70 -6.29 -11.36
C LEU A 753 -13.54 -5.40 -12.31
N ILE A 754 -14.83 -5.20 -12.00
CA ILE A 754 -15.72 -4.26 -12.69
C ILE A 754 -15.32 -2.82 -12.33
N ALA A 755 -15.12 -2.50 -11.05
CA ALA A 755 -14.68 -1.17 -10.59
C ALA A 755 -13.33 -0.75 -11.19
N LYS A 756 -12.43 -1.73 -11.43
CA LYS A 756 -11.14 -1.51 -12.10
C LYS A 756 -11.21 -1.62 -13.62
N GLY A 757 -12.41 -1.65 -14.20
CA GLY A 757 -12.60 -1.78 -15.63
C GLY A 757 -12.15 -3.12 -16.25
N TRP A 758 -11.93 -4.18 -15.46
CA TRP A 758 -11.38 -5.47 -15.90
C TRP A 758 -12.46 -6.50 -16.27
N MET A 759 -13.71 -6.28 -15.84
CA MET A 759 -14.89 -7.06 -16.25
C MET A 759 -16.11 -6.15 -16.47
N LYS A 760 -16.99 -6.52 -17.41
CA LYS A 760 -18.27 -5.83 -17.60
C LYS A 760 -19.29 -6.30 -16.54
N LYS A 761 -20.06 -5.34 -16.00
CA LYS A 761 -21.28 -5.65 -15.27
C LYS A 761 -22.26 -6.31 -16.27
N LYS A 762 -22.73 -7.53 -15.98
CA LYS A 762 -23.80 -8.15 -16.76
C LYS A 762 -25.12 -7.46 -16.51
#